data_a222cb3efa2ec4804c95853433428839
#
_entry.id   a222cb3efa2ec4804c95853433428839
#
_cell.length_a   1.000
_cell.length_b   1.000
_cell.length_c   1.000
_cell.angle_alpha   90.00
_cell.angle_beta   90.00
_cell.angle_gamma   90.00
#
_symmetry.space_group_name_H-M   'P 1'
#
loop_
_entity.id
_entity.type
_entity.pdbx_description
1 polymer ?
#
loop_
_entity_poly.entity_id
_entity_poly.type
_entity_poly.pdbx_seq_one_letter_code
_entity_poly.pdbx_strand_id
1 'polypeptide(L)'
;MVVGVVWLPLEAHPRPTHMSVNKTAAEAEAGMTLAEVREEILRDYRICVMSREASLLGRKEVLGGKAKFGIFGDGKELAQVAMAKQFRPGDWRSGYYRDMTFMFAIGELTVQQWFAQLYAHADPAAEPASAGRQMNGHFATRSLDEHGNWRNLTEQYNSSPDISPTAGQMPRLLGLAQASRVFRQNTALHAHTHLSDQGNEVAFGTIGDASTSEGHFWETMNAAGVLQVPLAMSVWDDGWGISVSKEHQTTKGSISTLLQGFQKEEGTNGIRIYRTKGWDYAHLNKTYEAAIALCREEHVPCLIHVEEVTQPQGHSTSGSHERYKSPELLEWYKEYDCNVKFRQWILGFKPGGEAIATAAELDAIEQEAKADVRAAQKAAWAAYQNEIKAERDEALGLIEAVDPAIAAELKAEMNPGRKEILSAARRALVLNAGAPAANDLHAWTERALEENRERYGSHLYSESAQTCLNVPEVSVEYAPDAEMVDGRLIIRDNFAALFEKEPLLLTFGEDTGKIGDVNQGMEGMQARFGELRVSDTGIREATILGQGIGMALRGLRPVAEIQYLDYLLYCLQGLSDDLATVHWRTRGGQKCPLIIRTRGHRLEGVWHSGSPMGMILNSVRGVVVCVPRNMQQAAGMYNTLLQADDPALVIECLNGYRSKERMPANLGEFTVPIGIPEVVREGNDITLVSYGSTFTICARAAERLQDLGIDVELIDARTLLPFDRTHRIAESLQKTNRLLVVDEDVPGGASAYIMQQVLEEQNGYHWLDAAPATLTAKPHRPAYGTDGDYFSKPSIEDVVEKVIAVVRE
;
A
#
# COMPACT_ATOMS: atom_id res chain seq x y z
N MET A 1 -28.72 -21.28 -28.56
CA MET A 1 -29.88 -20.87 -27.75
C MET A 1 -29.31 -20.37 -26.45
N VAL A 2 -29.28 -19.07 -26.30
CA VAL A 2 -28.75 -18.43 -25.10
C VAL A 2 -29.84 -18.55 -24.01
N VAL A 3 -29.58 -19.31 -22.97
CA VAL A 3 -30.42 -19.35 -21.78
C VAL A 3 -29.92 -18.24 -20.84
N GLY A 4 -30.63 -17.13 -20.86
CA GLY A 4 -30.40 -16.04 -19.91
C GLY A 4 -30.80 -16.49 -18.50
N VAL A 5 -29.82 -16.53 -17.60
CA VAL A 5 -30.06 -16.65 -16.16
C VAL A 5 -30.56 -15.31 -15.68
N VAL A 6 -31.82 -15.20 -15.38
CA VAL A 6 -32.44 -14.03 -14.73
C VAL A 6 -32.03 -14.06 -13.28
N TRP A 7 -31.12 -13.17 -12.91
CA TRP A 7 -30.82 -12.86 -11.52
C TRP A 7 -32.02 -12.13 -10.90
N LEU A 8 -32.73 -12.82 -10.01
CA LEU A 8 -33.61 -12.13 -9.08
C LEU A 8 -32.73 -11.30 -8.11
N PRO A 9 -33.05 -10.01 -7.91
CA PRO A 9 -32.34 -9.24 -6.91
C PRO A 9 -32.61 -9.87 -5.56
N LEU A 10 -31.56 -10.32 -4.86
CA LEU A 10 -31.62 -10.61 -3.44
C LEU A 10 -32.14 -9.33 -2.78
N GLU A 11 -33.26 -9.43 -2.09
CA GLU A 11 -33.78 -8.34 -1.28
C GLU A 11 -32.64 -7.86 -0.37
N ALA A 12 -32.23 -6.63 -0.60
CA ALA A 12 -31.30 -5.95 0.26
C ALA A 12 -31.95 -5.95 1.66
N HIS A 13 -31.39 -6.70 2.59
CA HIS A 13 -31.70 -6.45 3.99
C HIS A 13 -31.53 -4.96 4.23
N PRO A 14 -32.51 -4.29 4.88
CA PRO A 14 -32.41 -2.87 5.10
C PRO A 14 -31.06 -2.61 5.78
N ARG A 15 -30.23 -1.77 5.15
CA ARG A 15 -29.03 -1.24 5.80
C ARG A 15 -29.48 -0.76 7.18
N PRO A 16 -28.76 -1.06 8.28
CA PRO A 16 -29.08 -0.45 9.53
C PRO A 16 -29.08 1.05 9.26
N THR A 17 -30.23 1.67 9.32
CA THR A 17 -30.36 3.11 9.24
C THR A 17 -29.67 3.67 10.46
N HIS A 18 -28.36 3.95 10.31
CA HIS A 18 -27.77 4.99 11.13
C HIS A 18 -28.58 6.23 10.78
N MET A 19 -29.38 6.66 11.71
CA MET A 19 -30.06 7.95 11.59
C MET A 19 -28.97 8.96 11.26
N SER A 20 -29.03 9.51 10.06
CA SER A 20 -28.24 10.68 9.70
C SER A 20 -28.68 11.76 10.66
N VAL A 21 -27.85 12.05 11.63
CA VAL A 21 -28.13 13.08 12.63
C VAL A 21 -27.77 14.43 12.01
N ASN A 22 -28.61 14.88 11.10
CA ASN A 22 -28.91 16.30 11.01
C ASN A 22 -29.95 16.60 12.10
N LYS A 23 -29.56 16.42 13.35
CA LYS A 23 -30.35 16.89 14.50
C LYS A 23 -30.26 18.40 14.51
N THR A 24 -31.41 19.07 14.51
CA THR A 24 -31.48 20.52 14.80
C THR A 24 -30.90 20.77 16.20
N ALA A 25 -30.41 21.96 16.48
CA ALA A 25 -29.83 22.31 17.78
C ALA A 25 -30.77 22.00 18.97
N ALA A 26 -32.10 21.97 18.76
CA ALA A 26 -33.11 21.60 19.74
C ALA A 26 -33.20 20.08 20.00
N GLU A 27 -32.79 19.23 19.03
CA GLU A 27 -32.77 17.78 19.20
C GLU A 27 -31.44 17.29 19.84
N ALA A 28 -30.40 18.11 19.81
CA ALA A 28 -29.13 17.82 20.48
C ALA A 28 -29.19 18.02 22.01
N GLU A 29 -30.20 18.75 22.53
CA GLU A 29 -30.43 18.93 23.98
C GLU A 29 -31.33 17.83 24.62
N ALA A 30 -32.06 17.04 23.79
CA ALA A 30 -32.82 15.91 24.28
C ALA A 30 -31.90 14.68 24.33
N GLY A 31 -31.45 14.30 25.53
CA GLY A 31 -30.72 13.05 25.78
C GLY A 31 -31.47 11.84 25.24
N MET A 32 -30.78 10.75 24.91
CA MET A 32 -31.38 9.49 24.49
C MET A 32 -32.44 9.01 25.50
N THR A 33 -33.55 8.51 24.99
CA THR A 33 -34.56 7.84 25.83
C THR A 33 -33.99 6.52 26.37
N LEU A 34 -34.56 6.03 27.47
CA LEU A 34 -34.14 4.73 28.02
C LEU A 34 -34.33 3.58 27.01
N ALA A 35 -35.31 3.66 26.13
CA ALA A 35 -35.55 2.67 25.09
C ALA A 35 -34.42 2.68 24.03
N GLU A 36 -34.01 3.85 23.60
CA GLU A 36 -32.87 4.00 22.64
C GLU A 36 -31.56 3.53 23.28
N VAL A 37 -31.29 3.89 24.52
CA VAL A 37 -30.11 3.41 25.26
C VAL A 37 -30.11 1.87 25.37
N ARG A 38 -31.29 1.28 25.67
CA ARG A 38 -31.44 -0.18 25.72
C ARG A 38 -31.16 -0.83 24.39
N GLU A 39 -31.72 -0.30 23.31
CA GLU A 39 -31.54 -0.83 21.95
C GLU A 39 -30.06 -0.77 21.54
N GLU A 40 -29.39 0.34 21.80
CA GLU A 40 -27.98 0.52 21.52
C GLU A 40 -27.11 -0.51 22.27
N ILE A 41 -27.33 -0.67 23.58
CA ILE A 41 -26.57 -1.63 24.40
C ILE A 41 -26.77 -3.06 23.92
N LEU A 42 -28.00 -3.45 23.57
CA LEU A 42 -28.29 -4.82 23.11
C LEU A 42 -27.74 -5.07 21.70
N ARG A 43 -27.76 -4.07 20.85
CA ARG A 43 -27.08 -4.12 19.53
C ARG A 43 -25.57 -4.31 19.70
N ASP A 44 -24.92 -3.54 20.57
CA ASP A 44 -23.50 -3.65 20.86
C ASP A 44 -23.16 -5.05 21.41
N TYR A 45 -23.99 -5.57 22.31
CA TYR A 45 -23.84 -6.92 22.84
C TYR A 45 -23.94 -7.99 21.74
N ARG A 46 -24.93 -7.88 20.85
CA ARG A 46 -25.09 -8.78 19.71
C ARG A 46 -23.88 -8.78 18.79
N ILE A 47 -23.32 -7.59 18.48
CA ILE A 47 -22.11 -7.47 17.64
C ILE A 47 -20.92 -8.16 18.30
N CYS A 48 -20.70 -7.94 19.60
CA CYS A 48 -19.63 -8.58 20.36
C CYS A 48 -19.76 -10.12 20.36
N VAL A 49 -20.96 -10.65 20.56
CA VAL A 49 -21.23 -12.10 20.53
C VAL A 49 -21.03 -12.66 19.13
N MET A 50 -21.58 -11.99 18.13
CA MET A 50 -21.44 -12.39 16.72
C MET A 50 -19.96 -12.46 16.28
N SER A 51 -19.17 -11.46 16.63
CA SER A 51 -17.74 -11.41 16.35
C SER A 51 -16.98 -12.55 17.02
N ARG A 52 -17.29 -12.83 18.29
CA ARG A 52 -16.71 -13.95 19.03
C ARG A 52 -17.04 -15.31 18.39
N GLU A 53 -18.29 -15.52 18.04
CA GLU A 53 -18.72 -16.77 17.40
C GLU A 53 -18.09 -16.94 16.01
N ALA A 54 -17.94 -15.85 15.24
CA ALA A 54 -17.21 -15.86 13.98
C ALA A 54 -15.74 -16.29 14.17
N SER A 55 -15.04 -15.72 15.17
CA SER A 55 -13.67 -16.10 15.52
C SER A 55 -13.56 -17.59 15.90
N LEU A 56 -14.47 -18.07 16.76
CA LEU A 56 -14.49 -19.47 17.20
C LEU A 56 -14.73 -20.45 16.03
N LEU A 57 -15.67 -20.10 15.14
CA LEU A 57 -15.99 -20.92 13.98
C LEU A 57 -14.88 -20.85 12.93
N GLY A 58 -14.30 -19.68 12.68
CA GLY A 58 -13.18 -19.48 11.78
C GLY A 58 -11.97 -20.33 12.17
N ARG A 59 -11.64 -20.39 13.47
CA ARG A 59 -10.59 -21.29 13.97
C ARG A 59 -10.88 -22.75 13.63
N LYS A 60 -12.13 -23.19 13.75
CA LYS A 60 -12.53 -24.56 13.39
C LYS A 60 -12.38 -24.84 11.90
N GLU A 61 -12.74 -23.87 11.05
CA GLU A 61 -12.60 -23.98 9.58
C GLU A 61 -11.13 -24.13 9.17
N VAL A 62 -10.21 -23.39 9.83
CA VAL A 62 -8.76 -23.53 9.60
C VAL A 62 -8.25 -24.90 10.06
N LEU A 63 -8.57 -25.30 11.30
CA LEU A 63 -8.16 -26.60 11.83
C LEU A 63 -8.78 -27.77 11.06
N GLY A 64 -9.96 -27.58 10.47
CA GLY A 64 -10.63 -28.50 9.56
C GLY A 64 -10.08 -28.52 8.13
N GLY A 65 -9.07 -27.72 7.81
CA GLY A 65 -8.38 -27.69 6.52
C GLY A 65 -9.07 -26.91 5.40
N LYS A 66 -10.20 -26.26 5.65
CA LYS A 66 -10.91 -25.43 4.65
C LYS A 66 -10.24 -24.07 4.42
N ALA A 67 -9.50 -23.56 5.39
CA ALA A 67 -8.70 -22.35 5.28
C ALA A 67 -7.27 -22.65 5.73
N LYS A 68 -6.30 -21.83 5.27
CA LYS A 68 -4.88 -22.12 5.48
C LYS A 68 -4.32 -21.51 6.76
N PHE A 69 -4.82 -20.36 7.16
CA PHE A 69 -4.36 -19.61 8.32
C PHE A 69 -5.50 -18.79 8.92
N GLY A 70 -5.46 -18.57 10.23
CA GLY A 70 -6.42 -17.73 10.92
C GLY A 70 -5.77 -16.92 12.04
N ILE A 71 -6.09 -15.64 12.05
CA ILE A 71 -5.75 -14.69 13.10
C ILE A 71 -7.01 -13.86 13.40
N PHE A 72 -7.41 -13.79 14.67
CA PHE A 72 -8.73 -13.31 15.05
C PHE A 72 -8.65 -12.24 16.12
N GLY A 73 -9.71 -11.42 16.23
CA GLY A 73 -9.79 -10.28 17.14
C GLY A 73 -10.48 -10.56 18.47
N ASP A 74 -10.63 -11.83 18.84
CA ASP A 74 -11.30 -12.23 20.08
C ASP A 74 -10.62 -11.63 21.34
N GLY A 75 -11.45 -11.22 22.30
CA GLY A 75 -11.03 -10.53 23.53
C GLY A 75 -10.90 -9.01 23.40
N LYS A 76 -11.13 -8.46 22.22
CA LYS A 76 -11.03 -7.02 21.90
C LYS A 76 -12.36 -6.41 21.45
N GLU A 77 -13.43 -7.19 21.47
CA GLU A 77 -14.74 -6.84 20.90
C GLU A 77 -15.30 -5.55 21.50
N LEU A 78 -15.29 -5.43 22.79
CA LEU A 78 -15.94 -4.34 23.51
C LEU A 78 -15.26 -2.98 23.24
N ALA A 79 -13.93 -2.96 23.22
CA ALA A 79 -13.16 -1.77 22.93
C ALA A 79 -13.35 -1.31 21.48
N GLN A 80 -13.46 -2.26 20.54
CA GLN A 80 -13.69 -1.98 19.13
C GLN A 80 -15.10 -1.43 18.87
N VAL A 81 -16.11 -1.93 19.56
CA VAL A 81 -17.47 -1.37 19.50
C VAL A 81 -17.49 0.06 20.04
N ALA A 82 -16.83 0.33 21.17
CA ALA A 82 -16.73 1.68 21.71
C ALA A 82 -16.01 2.66 20.76
N MET A 83 -14.96 2.21 20.10
CA MET A 83 -14.25 2.97 19.05
C MET A 83 -15.17 3.24 17.86
N ALA A 84 -15.91 2.23 17.38
CA ALA A 84 -16.80 2.33 16.23
C ALA A 84 -17.92 3.35 16.40
N LYS A 85 -18.41 3.55 17.63
CA LYS A 85 -19.44 4.56 17.93
C LYS A 85 -18.99 6.00 17.66
N GLN A 86 -17.68 6.26 17.68
CA GLN A 86 -17.12 7.59 17.42
C GLN A 86 -16.68 7.78 15.98
N PHE A 87 -16.68 6.71 15.18
CA PHE A 87 -16.28 6.72 13.78
C PHE A 87 -17.44 7.18 12.89
N ARG A 88 -17.23 8.21 12.09
CA ARG A 88 -18.26 8.86 11.26
C ARG A 88 -17.96 8.66 9.79
N PRO A 89 -18.96 8.78 8.89
CA PRO A 89 -18.68 8.93 7.46
C PRO A 89 -17.65 10.05 7.22
N GLY A 90 -16.70 9.81 6.33
CA GLY A 90 -15.55 10.68 6.10
C GLY A 90 -14.31 10.31 6.89
N ASP A 91 -14.44 9.76 8.09
CA ASP A 91 -13.29 9.31 8.91
C ASP A 91 -12.51 8.19 8.21
N TRP A 92 -11.26 8.05 8.60
CA TRP A 92 -10.35 7.05 8.05
C TRP A 92 -9.80 6.12 9.12
N ARG A 93 -9.76 4.83 8.80
CA ARG A 93 -9.08 3.82 9.60
C ARG A 93 -7.76 3.41 8.94
N SER A 94 -6.69 3.29 9.74
CA SER A 94 -5.46 2.57 9.43
C SER A 94 -5.17 1.61 10.57
N GLY A 95 -5.65 0.39 10.45
CA GLY A 95 -5.65 -0.61 11.49
C GLY A 95 -4.82 -1.84 11.15
N TYR A 96 -5.12 -2.94 11.84
CA TYR A 96 -4.43 -4.20 11.66
C TYR A 96 -5.41 -5.38 11.76
N TYR A 97 -4.90 -6.58 11.57
CA TYR A 97 -5.65 -7.83 11.37
C TYR A 97 -6.60 -8.28 12.49
N ARG A 98 -6.72 -7.55 13.61
CA ARG A 98 -7.66 -7.90 14.70
C ARG A 98 -8.90 -7.03 14.76
N ASP A 99 -9.10 -6.11 13.83
CA ASP A 99 -10.16 -5.11 13.87
C ASP A 99 -11.51 -5.58 13.30
N MET A 100 -11.74 -6.89 13.23
CA MET A 100 -12.97 -7.44 12.64
C MET A 100 -14.25 -6.95 13.32
N THR A 101 -14.25 -6.82 14.65
CA THR A 101 -15.44 -6.35 15.40
C THR A 101 -15.74 -4.89 15.08
N PHE A 102 -14.71 -4.06 14.92
CA PHE A 102 -14.85 -2.68 14.47
C PHE A 102 -15.52 -2.62 13.08
N MET A 103 -15.04 -3.42 12.12
CA MET A 103 -15.60 -3.45 10.77
C MET A 103 -17.05 -3.95 10.75
N PHE A 104 -17.40 -4.92 11.58
CA PHE A 104 -18.80 -5.33 11.78
C PHE A 104 -19.66 -4.21 12.39
N ALA A 105 -19.13 -3.49 13.38
CA ALA A 105 -19.85 -2.45 14.10
C ALA A 105 -20.16 -1.22 13.23
N ILE A 106 -19.26 -0.84 12.32
CA ILE A 106 -19.51 0.25 11.35
C ILE A 106 -20.33 -0.21 10.13
N GLY A 107 -20.59 -1.51 9.98
CA GLY A 107 -21.39 -2.06 8.89
C GLY A 107 -20.65 -2.23 7.54
N GLU A 108 -19.35 -2.03 7.49
CA GLU A 108 -18.54 -2.19 6.26
C GLU A 108 -18.10 -3.64 6.00
N LEU A 109 -18.39 -4.56 6.91
CA LEU A 109 -18.10 -5.98 6.79
C LEU A 109 -19.28 -6.81 7.29
N THR A 110 -19.76 -7.74 6.49
CA THR A 110 -20.70 -8.77 6.94
C THR A 110 -19.95 -10.03 7.38
N VAL A 111 -20.59 -10.85 8.22
CA VAL A 111 -20.00 -12.14 8.62
C VAL A 111 -19.75 -13.06 7.42
N GLN A 112 -20.62 -13.00 6.40
CA GLN A 112 -20.43 -13.78 5.17
C GLN A 112 -19.20 -13.33 4.40
N GLN A 113 -18.97 -12.04 4.23
CA GLN A 113 -17.78 -11.48 3.58
C GLN A 113 -16.50 -11.81 4.37
N TRP A 114 -16.57 -11.79 5.69
CA TRP A 114 -15.45 -12.19 6.53
C TRP A 114 -15.05 -13.65 6.32
N PHE A 115 -16.02 -14.58 6.20
CA PHE A 115 -15.75 -15.97 5.84
C PHE A 115 -15.28 -16.11 4.39
N ALA A 116 -15.80 -15.31 3.45
CA ALA A 116 -15.31 -15.27 2.09
C ALA A 116 -13.81 -14.91 2.03
N GLN A 117 -13.38 -13.92 2.83
CA GLN A 117 -11.96 -13.58 2.98
C GLN A 117 -11.16 -14.74 3.59
N LEU A 118 -11.69 -15.41 4.62
CA LEU A 118 -11.03 -16.58 5.23
C LEU A 118 -10.80 -17.71 4.23
N TYR A 119 -11.71 -17.90 3.26
CA TYR A 119 -11.60 -18.88 2.19
C TYR A 119 -10.84 -18.38 0.96
N ALA A 120 -10.37 -17.13 0.97
CA ALA A 120 -9.73 -16.46 -0.16
C ALA A 120 -10.62 -16.44 -1.43
N HIS A 121 -11.90 -16.07 -1.29
CA HIS A 121 -12.83 -15.96 -2.39
C HIS A 121 -12.44 -14.83 -3.33
N ALA A 122 -12.16 -15.15 -4.59
CA ALA A 122 -11.56 -14.22 -5.55
C ALA A 122 -12.56 -13.26 -6.23
N ASP A 123 -13.85 -13.35 -5.92
CA ASP A 123 -14.87 -12.44 -6.42
C ASP A 123 -14.96 -11.19 -5.52
N PRO A 124 -14.76 -9.96 -6.06
CA PRO A 124 -14.88 -8.72 -5.30
C PRO A 124 -16.30 -8.44 -4.79
N ALA A 125 -17.33 -9.07 -5.34
CA ALA A 125 -18.68 -8.97 -4.79
C ALA A 125 -18.84 -9.79 -3.50
N ALA A 126 -18.15 -10.92 -3.39
CA ALA A 126 -18.14 -11.77 -2.21
C ALA A 126 -17.13 -11.31 -1.17
N GLU A 127 -15.92 -10.85 -1.59
CA GLU A 127 -14.85 -10.35 -0.73
C GLU A 127 -14.36 -8.99 -1.27
N PRO A 128 -14.99 -7.87 -0.85
CA PRO A 128 -14.76 -6.56 -1.45
C PRO A 128 -13.42 -5.92 -1.09
N ALA A 129 -12.77 -6.34 -0.01
CA ALA A 129 -11.53 -5.72 0.47
C ALA A 129 -10.34 -6.06 -0.43
N SER A 130 -10.20 -7.32 -0.87
CA SER A 130 -9.02 -7.79 -1.58
C SER A 130 -9.30 -8.75 -2.73
N ALA A 131 -10.53 -9.21 -2.90
CA ALA A 131 -10.88 -10.28 -3.84
C ALA A 131 -10.02 -11.54 -3.63
N GLY A 132 -9.88 -11.96 -2.38
CA GLY A 132 -9.14 -13.17 -2.00
C GLY A 132 -7.61 -13.05 -2.07
N ARG A 133 -7.05 -11.86 -2.30
CA ARG A 133 -5.60 -11.64 -2.40
C ARG A 133 -4.90 -11.49 -1.05
N GLN A 134 -5.65 -11.16 0.00
CA GLN A 134 -5.15 -11.00 1.36
C GLN A 134 -5.58 -12.14 2.28
N MET A 135 -4.83 -12.35 3.38
CA MET A 135 -5.25 -13.21 4.48
C MET A 135 -6.49 -12.62 5.17
N ASN A 136 -7.21 -13.46 5.94
CA ASN A 136 -8.30 -12.96 6.77
C ASN A 136 -7.82 -11.87 7.75
N GLY A 137 -8.70 -10.94 8.05
CA GLY A 137 -8.42 -9.84 8.96
C GLY A 137 -7.73 -8.62 8.31
N HIS A 138 -7.48 -8.65 7.00
CA HIS A 138 -6.93 -7.50 6.28
C HIS A 138 -8.06 -6.78 5.55
N PHE A 139 -8.44 -5.63 6.07
CA PHE A 139 -9.60 -4.88 5.60
C PHE A 139 -9.21 -3.71 4.72
N ALA A 140 -10.10 -3.33 3.83
CA ALA A 140 -10.07 -2.13 3.02
C ALA A 140 -11.49 -1.78 2.58
N THR A 141 -11.80 -0.49 2.44
CA THR A 141 -13.00 -0.04 1.74
C THR A 141 -12.64 0.40 0.33
N ARG A 142 -13.59 0.35 -0.60
CA ARG A 142 -13.34 0.79 -1.97
C ARG A 142 -13.55 2.30 -2.08
N SER A 143 -12.48 3.02 -2.39
CA SER A 143 -12.48 4.48 -2.56
C SER A 143 -12.72 4.92 -4.00
N LEU A 144 -12.71 3.98 -4.95
CA LEU A 144 -12.84 4.24 -6.39
C LEU A 144 -14.13 3.63 -6.96
N ASP A 145 -14.66 4.28 -7.99
CA ASP A 145 -15.68 3.71 -8.85
C ASP A 145 -15.09 2.72 -9.88
N GLU A 146 -15.91 2.17 -10.76
CA GLU A 146 -15.49 1.23 -11.80
C GLU A 146 -14.60 1.84 -12.89
N HIS A 147 -14.51 3.18 -12.94
CA HIS A 147 -13.68 3.92 -13.89
C HIS A 147 -12.37 4.44 -13.27
N GLY A 148 -12.14 4.16 -11.99
CA GLY A 148 -10.97 4.62 -11.25
C GLY A 148 -11.09 6.06 -10.71
N ASN A 149 -12.27 6.67 -10.74
CA ASN A 149 -12.49 7.98 -10.15
C ASN A 149 -12.77 7.87 -8.65
N TRP A 150 -12.44 8.91 -7.90
CA TRP A 150 -12.76 9.00 -6.48
C TRP A 150 -14.28 8.99 -6.26
N ARG A 151 -14.74 8.12 -5.37
CA ARG A 151 -16.09 8.19 -4.80
C ARG A 151 -16.21 9.39 -3.89
N ASN A 152 -17.40 9.65 -3.38
CA ASN A 152 -17.57 10.64 -2.32
C ASN A 152 -17.08 10.06 -0.98
N LEU A 153 -15.84 10.39 -0.62
CA LEU A 153 -15.17 9.87 0.59
C LEU A 153 -15.78 10.42 1.88
N THR A 154 -16.53 11.54 1.81
CA THR A 154 -17.15 12.16 3.00
C THR A 154 -18.47 11.51 3.37
N GLU A 155 -19.07 10.71 2.47
CA GLU A 155 -20.34 10.01 2.69
C GLU A 155 -20.17 8.52 3.01
N GLN A 156 -18.94 8.01 3.06
CA GLN A 156 -18.64 6.61 3.35
C GLN A 156 -17.71 6.46 4.55
N TYR A 157 -17.72 5.30 5.17
CA TYR A 157 -16.69 4.89 6.13
C TYR A 157 -15.44 4.46 5.36
N ASN A 158 -14.26 5.01 5.70
CA ASN A 158 -13.05 4.75 4.94
C ASN A 158 -12.06 3.91 5.75
N SER A 159 -11.58 2.83 5.17
CA SER A 159 -10.48 2.04 5.69
C SER A 159 -9.37 1.97 4.65
N SER A 160 -8.18 2.46 4.98
CA SER A 160 -6.99 2.21 4.16
C SER A 160 -6.68 0.71 4.13
N PRO A 161 -5.99 0.19 3.09
CA PRO A 161 -5.82 -1.24 2.95
C PRO A 161 -4.78 -1.75 3.95
N ASP A 162 -5.20 -2.72 4.79
CA ASP A 162 -4.33 -3.28 5.82
C ASP A 162 -3.11 -4.00 5.25
N ILE A 163 -2.04 -4.02 6.03
CA ILE A 163 -0.81 -4.78 5.78
C ILE A 163 -0.43 -5.60 7.01
N SER A 164 0.30 -6.70 6.81
CA SER A 164 0.74 -7.59 7.89
C SER A 164 1.99 -7.14 8.66
N PRO A 165 2.96 -6.42 8.07
CA PRO A 165 4.16 -6.00 8.81
C PRO A 165 3.81 -5.24 10.08
N THR A 166 4.41 -5.65 11.17
CA THR A 166 4.16 -5.11 12.51
C THR A 166 4.42 -3.60 12.55
N ALA A 167 3.44 -2.82 13.00
CA ALA A 167 3.44 -1.36 13.01
C ALA A 167 3.58 -0.67 11.63
N GLY A 168 3.58 -1.41 10.52
CA GLY A 168 3.71 -0.83 9.17
C GLY A 168 2.58 0.13 8.79
N GLN A 169 1.40 -0.01 9.40
CA GLN A 169 0.26 0.90 9.21
C GLN A 169 0.46 2.29 9.86
N MET A 170 1.40 2.43 10.79
CA MET A 170 1.59 3.64 11.59
C MET A 170 2.02 4.87 10.77
N PRO A 171 3.03 4.79 9.89
CA PRO A 171 3.43 5.92 9.07
C PRO A 171 2.31 6.44 8.18
N ARG A 172 1.51 5.55 7.58
CA ARG A 172 0.35 5.91 6.76
C ARG A 172 -0.76 6.58 7.57
N LEU A 173 -1.00 6.14 8.80
CA LEU A 173 -1.96 6.76 9.70
C LEU A 173 -1.66 8.24 9.92
N LEU A 174 -0.39 8.59 10.07
CA LEU A 174 0.03 9.99 10.18
C LEU A 174 -0.37 10.81 8.95
N GLY A 175 -0.16 10.27 7.75
CA GLY A 175 -0.54 10.93 6.51
C GLY A 175 -2.04 11.13 6.35
N LEU A 176 -2.84 10.13 6.74
CA LEU A 176 -4.30 10.24 6.77
C LEU A 176 -4.77 11.38 7.68
N ALA A 177 -4.16 11.50 8.86
CA ALA A 177 -4.47 12.59 9.79
C ALA A 177 -3.97 13.96 9.29
N GLN A 178 -2.77 14.00 8.68
CA GLN A 178 -2.21 15.23 8.13
C GLN A 178 -3.04 15.78 6.98
N ALA A 179 -3.65 14.93 6.17
CA ALA A 179 -4.56 15.37 5.12
C ALA A 179 -5.72 16.21 5.70
N SER A 180 -6.31 15.83 6.83
CA SER A 180 -7.35 16.62 7.49
C SER A 180 -6.85 18.01 7.90
N ARG A 181 -5.61 18.10 8.42
CA ARG A 181 -5.00 19.40 8.71
C ARG A 181 -4.83 20.25 7.44
N VAL A 182 -4.35 19.66 6.35
CA VAL A 182 -4.17 20.33 5.06
C VAL A 182 -5.52 20.84 4.53
N PHE A 183 -6.55 19.99 4.49
CA PHE A 183 -7.89 20.40 4.06
C PHE A 183 -8.50 21.48 4.96
N ARG A 184 -8.27 21.43 6.29
CA ARG A 184 -8.79 22.47 7.22
C ARG A 184 -8.14 23.82 7.02
N GLN A 185 -6.82 23.85 6.87
CA GLN A 185 -6.05 25.10 6.85
C GLN A 185 -5.88 25.69 5.44
N ASN A 186 -5.99 24.91 4.37
CA ASN A 186 -5.92 25.38 3.00
C ASN A 186 -7.34 25.55 2.42
N THR A 187 -7.88 26.77 2.54
CA THR A 187 -9.23 27.10 2.08
C THR A 187 -9.45 26.94 0.58
N ALA A 188 -8.38 26.94 -0.23
CA ALA A 188 -8.47 26.65 -1.68
C ALA A 188 -8.95 25.21 -1.95
N LEU A 189 -8.78 24.30 -0.99
CA LEU A 189 -9.20 22.90 -1.12
C LEU A 189 -10.65 22.67 -0.69
N HIS A 190 -11.34 23.64 -0.09
CA HIS A 190 -12.71 23.49 0.37
C HIS A 190 -13.74 23.21 -0.75
N ALA A 191 -13.35 23.44 -2.02
CA ALA A 191 -14.15 23.06 -3.19
C ALA A 191 -14.17 21.54 -3.45
N HIS A 192 -13.21 20.80 -2.91
CA HIS A 192 -13.12 19.33 -3.07
C HIS A 192 -13.96 18.59 -2.03
N THR A 193 -15.25 18.88 -1.94
CA THR A 193 -16.18 18.36 -0.91
C THR A 193 -16.35 16.86 -0.92
N HIS A 194 -16.06 16.20 -2.03
CA HIS A 194 -16.07 14.72 -2.15
C HIS A 194 -14.84 14.06 -1.52
N LEU A 195 -13.77 14.80 -1.24
CA LEU A 195 -12.55 14.29 -0.61
C LEU A 195 -12.51 14.55 0.89
N SER A 196 -13.03 15.71 1.35
CA SER A 196 -12.98 16.11 2.75
C SER A 196 -14.10 17.10 3.09
N ASP A 197 -14.68 16.96 4.29
CA ASP A 197 -15.51 17.95 4.94
C ASP A 197 -14.63 18.98 5.67
N GLN A 198 -13.91 19.77 4.90
CA GLN A 198 -13.02 20.85 5.37
C GLN A 198 -12.05 20.41 6.48
N GLY A 199 -11.58 19.15 6.40
CA GLY A 199 -10.65 18.59 7.36
C GLY A 199 -11.26 18.19 8.72
N ASN A 200 -12.57 17.92 8.76
CA ASN A 200 -13.26 17.49 9.97
C ASN A 200 -13.06 15.99 10.29
N GLU A 201 -12.43 15.24 9.41
CA GLU A 201 -12.21 13.81 9.54
C GLU A 201 -11.10 13.50 10.55
N VAL A 202 -11.29 12.43 11.33
CA VAL A 202 -10.28 11.85 12.24
C VAL A 202 -9.69 10.60 11.61
N ALA A 203 -8.39 10.42 11.77
CA ALA A 203 -7.71 9.18 11.41
C ALA A 203 -7.56 8.27 12.63
N PHE A 204 -8.24 7.13 12.60
CA PHE A 204 -8.24 6.12 13.66
C PHE A 204 -7.19 5.06 13.39
N GLY A 205 -6.29 4.86 14.33
CA GLY A 205 -5.28 3.82 14.32
C GLY A 205 -5.48 2.78 15.40
N THR A 206 -5.11 1.54 15.10
CA THR A 206 -5.09 0.44 16.06
C THR A 206 -3.77 -0.30 16.02
N ILE A 207 -3.28 -0.71 17.18
CA ILE A 207 -2.02 -1.43 17.33
C ILE A 207 -2.04 -2.30 18.60
N GLY A 208 -1.37 -3.46 18.57
CA GLY A 208 -1.10 -4.24 19.78
C GLY A 208 0.04 -3.60 20.60
N ASP A 209 0.02 -3.80 21.91
CA ASP A 209 1.06 -3.27 22.82
C ASP A 209 2.48 -3.73 22.43
N ALA A 210 2.66 -4.98 22.07
CA ALA A 210 3.94 -5.50 21.64
C ALA A 210 4.48 -4.82 20.37
N SER A 211 3.60 -4.47 19.45
CA SER A 211 3.95 -3.78 18.20
C SER A 211 4.41 -2.34 18.42
N THR A 212 4.15 -1.75 19.59
CA THR A 212 4.66 -0.42 19.95
C THR A 212 6.19 -0.40 20.16
N SER A 213 6.85 -1.56 20.15
CA SER A 213 8.31 -1.66 20.17
C SER A 213 8.97 -1.28 18.85
N GLU A 214 8.22 -1.28 17.73
CA GLU A 214 8.74 -0.92 16.41
C GLU A 214 9.00 0.59 16.27
N GLY A 215 10.08 0.95 15.56
CA GLY A 215 10.47 2.34 15.33
C GLY A 215 9.38 3.19 14.68
N HIS A 216 8.58 2.60 13.78
CA HIS A 216 7.45 3.26 13.10
C HIS A 216 6.42 3.84 14.07
N PHE A 217 6.17 3.17 15.21
CA PHE A 217 5.28 3.71 16.24
C PHE A 217 5.84 5.01 16.84
N TRP A 218 7.12 5.02 17.21
CA TRP A 218 7.77 6.17 17.85
C TRP A 218 7.87 7.37 16.91
N GLU A 219 8.29 7.15 15.67
CA GLU A 219 8.32 8.20 14.65
C GLU A 219 6.93 8.81 14.45
N THR A 220 5.90 7.96 14.31
CA THR A 220 4.51 8.41 14.08
C THR A 220 3.98 9.21 15.26
N MET A 221 4.14 8.73 16.48
CA MET A 221 3.62 9.43 17.67
C MET A 221 4.34 10.75 17.91
N ASN A 222 5.66 10.79 17.71
CA ASN A 222 6.43 12.02 17.79
C ASN A 222 5.98 13.03 16.71
N ALA A 223 5.88 12.58 15.46
CA ALA A 223 5.46 13.43 14.37
C ALA A 223 4.02 13.95 14.53
N ALA A 224 3.09 13.12 15.01
CA ALA A 224 1.72 13.53 15.30
C ALA A 224 1.67 14.64 16.35
N GLY A 225 2.47 14.49 17.43
CA GLY A 225 2.61 15.50 18.47
C GLY A 225 3.17 16.83 17.96
N VAL A 226 4.17 16.79 17.06
CA VAL A 226 4.75 17.97 16.42
C VAL A 226 3.76 18.64 15.47
N LEU A 227 3.11 17.85 14.62
CA LEU A 227 2.24 18.36 13.54
C LEU A 227 0.87 18.80 14.05
N GLN A 228 0.42 18.35 15.23
CA GLN A 228 -0.93 18.60 15.76
C GLN A 228 -2.00 18.25 14.72
N VAL A 229 -2.22 16.95 14.55
CA VAL A 229 -3.13 16.35 13.55
C VAL A 229 -4.21 15.51 14.23
N PRO A 230 -5.40 15.33 13.63
CA PRO A 230 -6.48 14.55 14.22
C PRO A 230 -6.24 13.05 14.10
N LEU A 231 -5.26 12.55 14.87
CA LEU A 231 -4.86 11.14 14.93
C LEU A 231 -5.30 10.53 16.25
N ALA A 232 -6.14 9.49 16.21
CA ALA A 232 -6.61 8.74 17.35
C ALA A 232 -6.02 7.33 17.36
N MET A 233 -5.03 7.09 18.22
CA MET A 233 -4.34 5.81 18.34
C MET A 233 -4.89 4.97 19.49
N SER A 234 -5.44 3.79 19.20
CA SER A 234 -5.85 2.79 20.19
C SER A 234 -4.78 1.71 20.33
N VAL A 235 -4.28 1.50 21.53
CA VAL A 235 -3.35 0.42 21.87
C VAL A 235 -4.08 -0.67 22.62
N TRP A 236 -4.16 -1.88 22.02
CA TRP A 236 -4.76 -3.07 22.64
C TRP A 236 -3.69 -3.81 23.46
N ASP A 237 -3.67 -3.61 24.78
CA ASP A 237 -2.66 -4.21 25.68
C ASP A 237 -3.17 -5.53 26.26
N ASP A 238 -2.79 -6.65 25.62
CA ASP A 238 -2.96 -7.99 26.16
C ASP A 238 -1.69 -8.50 26.87
N GLY A 239 -0.63 -7.71 26.90
CA GLY A 239 0.63 -7.97 27.55
C GLY A 239 1.57 -8.93 26.85
N TRP A 240 1.31 -9.29 25.58
CA TRP A 240 2.04 -10.36 24.88
C TRP A 240 2.30 -10.07 23.40
N GLY A 241 3.55 -10.32 22.96
CA GLY A 241 3.92 -10.41 21.55
C GLY A 241 4.12 -11.88 21.18
N ILE A 242 3.04 -12.59 20.79
CA ILE A 242 2.98 -14.03 20.64
C ILE A 242 3.28 -14.71 21.99
N SER A 243 4.53 -15.11 22.24
CA SER A 243 5.01 -15.76 23.47
C SER A 243 5.92 -14.89 24.34
N VAL A 244 6.20 -13.66 23.91
CA VAL A 244 7.09 -12.74 24.62
C VAL A 244 6.23 -11.76 25.43
N SER A 245 6.43 -11.74 26.74
CA SER A 245 5.69 -10.83 27.64
C SER A 245 6.15 -9.37 27.49
N LYS A 246 5.28 -8.44 27.85
CA LYS A 246 5.53 -6.99 27.73
C LYS A 246 6.75 -6.48 28.54
N GLU A 247 7.19 -7.24 29.53
CA GLU A 247 8.38 -6.94 30.30
C GLU A 247 9.65 -6.89 29.45
N HIS A 248 9.68 -7.66 28.35
CA HIS A 248 10.77 -7.70 27.40
C HIS A 248 10.59 -6.71 26.24
N GLN A 249 9.47 -6.01 26.16
CA GLN A 249 9.09 -5.19 25.01
C GLN A 249 8.96 -3.71 25.34
N THR A 250 8.36 -3.38 26.50
CA THR A 250 8.01 -2.00 26.83
C THR A 250 8.63 -1.59 28.16
N THR A 251 9.48 -0.58 28.14
CA THR A 251 10.06 0.02 29.33
C THR A 251 8.93 0.38 30.32
N LYS A 252 9.08 0.04 31.60
CA LYS A 252 8.07 0.18 32.68
C LYS A 252 6.79 -0.66 32.45
N GLY A 253 6.73 -1.52 31.45
CA GLY A 253 5.57 -2.38 31.16
C GLY A 253 4.28 -1.63 30.84
N SER A 254 4.33 -0.35 30.43
CA SER A 254 3.14 0.46 30.12
C SER A 254 3.47 1.57 29.13
N ILE A 255 2.88 1.51 27.95
CA ILE A 255 3.12 2.50 26.89
C ILE A 255 2.60 3.89 27.27
N SER A 256 1.46 4.00 27.96
CA SER A 256 0.95 5.29 28.42
C SER A 256 1.84 5.94 29.50
N THR A 257 2.46 5.13 30.35
CA THR A 257 3.43 5.63 31.32
C THR A 257 4.74 6.06 30.64
N LEU A 258 5.17 5.32 29.63
CA LEU A 258 6.38 5.65 28.88
C LEU A 258 6.23 6.96 28.08
N LEU A 259 5.05 7.20 27.51
CA LEU A 259 4.74 8.39 26.72
C LEU A 259 4.33 9.63 27.54
N GLN A 260 4.47 9.64 28.86
CA GLN A 260 4.12 10.81 29.69
C GLN A 260 4.83 12.09 29.24
N GLY A 261 6.07 12.01 28.76
CA GLY A 261 6.80 13.16 28.23
C GLY A 261 6.25 13.74 26.92
N PHE A 262 5.32 13.04 26.26
CA PHE A 262 4.61 13.50 25.06
C PHE A 262 3.28 14.20 25.40
N GLN A 263 2.86 14.16 26.67
CA GLN A 263 1.59 14.76 27.10
C GLN A 263 1.58 16.25 26.79
N LYS A 264 0.52 16.68 26.07
CA LYS A 264 0.32 18.10 25.75
C LYS A 264 0.06 18.91 27.03
N GLU A 265 0.86 19.93 27.26
CA GLU A 265 0.69 20.92 28.32
C GLU A 265 0.17 22.23 27.76
N GLU A 266 -0.25 23.15 28.62
CA GLU A 266 -0.72 24.48 28.19
C GLU A 266 0.39 25.23 27.45
N GLY A 267 0.09 25.74 26.26
CA GLY A 267 1.04 26.48 25.41
C GLY A 267 2.06 25.61 24.69
N THR A 268 1.99 24.27 24.79
CA THR A 268 2.89 23.35 24.07
C THR A 268 2.16 22.53 23.01
N ASN A 269 2.94 21.89 22.12
CA ASN A 269 2.46 20.77 21.32
C ASN A 269 2.44 19.47 22.16
N GLY A 270 2.07 18.36 21.56
CA GLY A 270 2.02 17.05 22.20
C GLY A 270 0.75 16.29 21.90
N ILE A 271 0.51 15.20 22.67
CA ILE A 271 -0.63 14.31 22.53
C ILE A 271 -1.46 14.28 23.81
N ARG A 272 -2.73 13.84 23.73
CA ARG A 272 -3.53 13.51 24.92
C ARG A 272 -3.51 12.01 25.14
N ILE A 273 -3.24 11.60 26.40
CA ILE A 273 -3.13 10.20 26.79
C ILE A 273 -4.33 9.84 27.66
N TYR A 274 -5.07 8.82 27.24
CA TYR A 274 -6.21 8.24 27.93
C TYR A 274 -5.91 6.79 28.31
N ARG A 275 -6.46 6.33 29.43
CA ARG A 275 -6.33 4.94 29.89
C ARG A 275 -7.71 4.39 30.22
N THR A 276 -7.97 3.16 29.81
CA THR A 276 -9.22 2.45 30.09
C THR A 276 -8.97 0.95 30.16
N LYS A 277 -9.93 0.18 30.68
CA LYS A 277 -9.88 -1.28 30.71
C LYS A 277 -10.69 -1.90 29.58
N GLY A 278 -10.16 -2.96 28.94
CA GLY A 278 -10.81 -3.61 27.80
C GLY A 278 -12.15 -4.28 28.10
N TRP A 279 -12.47 -4.47 29.38
CA TRP A 279 -13.68 -5.09 29.86
C TRP A 279 -14.72 -4.11 30.47
N ASP A 280 -14.39 -2.80 30.62
CA ASP A 280 -15.28 -1.80 31.23
C ASP A 280 -16.05 -1.02 30.15
N TYR A 281 -17.23 -1.51 29.79
CA TYR A 281 -18.07 -0.92 28.76
C TYR A 281 -18.37 0.56 28.96
N ALA A 282 -18.76 0.94 30.16
CA ALA A 282 -19.16 2.32 30.44
C ALA A 282 -17.96 3.29 30.37
N HIS A 283 -16.83 2.87 30.91
CA HIS A 283 -15.61 3.68 30.88
C HIS A 283 -15.00 3.75 29.47
N LEU A 284 -15.04 2.67 28.70
CA LEU A 284 -14.62 2.65 27.30
C LEU A 284 -15.38 3.71 26.48
N ASN A 285 -16.73 3.68 26.54
CA ASN A 285 -17.54 4.63 25.77
C ASN A 285 -17.24 6.09 26.14
N LYS A 286 -17.16 6.43 27.43
CA LYS A 286 -16.80 7.78 27.89
C LYS A 286 -15.39 8.20 27.44
N THR A 287 -14.45 7.28 27.50
CA THR A 287 -13.06 7.54 27.12
C THR A 287 -12.95 7.84 25.62
N TYR A 288 -13.57 7.01 24.77
CA TYR A 288 -13.57 7.25 23.32
C TYR A 288 -14.31 8.53 22.95
N GLU A 289 -15.47 8.79 23.55
CA GLU A 289 -16.23 10.02 23.32
C GLU A 289 -15.38 11.27 23.62
N ALA A 290 -14.78 11.34 24.80
CA ALA A 290 -13.94 12.46 25.20
C ALA A 290 -12.68 12.60 24.33
N ALA A 291 -12.03 11.51 24.03
CA ALA A 291 -10.79 11.51 23.23
C ALA A 291 -11.05 11.95 21.79
N ILE A 292 -12.09 11.40 21.16
CA ILE A 292 -12.37 11.69 19.75
C ILE A 292 -12.98 13.08 19.55
N ALA A 293 -13.81 13.55 20.50
CA ALA A 293 -14.31 14.93 20.47
C ALA A 293 -13.14 15.93 20.44
N LEU A 294 -12.22 15.83 21.40
CA LEU A 294 -11.03 16.69 21.45
C LEU A 294 -10.17 16.57 20.17
N CYS A 295 -9.93 15.33 19.73
CA CYS A 295 -9.12 15.05 18.55
C CYS A 295 -9.70 15.71 17.29
N ARG A 296 -11.02 15.62 17.11
CA ARG A 296 -11.74 16.20 15.96
C ARG A 296 -11.80 17.72 16.00
N GLU A 297 -12.15 18.28 17.16
CA GLU A 297 -12.36 19.72 17.32
C GLU A 297 -11.06 20.49 17.25
N GLU A 298 -10.06 20.07 18.01
CA GLU A 298 -8.81 20.80 18.21
C GLU A 298 -7.64 20.31 17.35
N HIS A 299 -7.78 19.17 16.62
CA HIS A 299 -6.68 18.48 15.94
C HIS A 299 -5.52 18.13 16.90
N VAL A 300 -5.84 17.78 18.13
CA VAL A 300 -4.86 17.27 19.09
C VAL A 300 -4.83 15.74 19.00
N PRO A 301 -3.68 15.14 18.65
CA PRO A 301 -3.60 13.69 18.58
C PRO A 301 -3.81 13.05 19.97
N CYS A 302 -4.43 11.89 19.98
CA CYS A 302 -4.67 11.16 21.22
C CYS A 302 -4.17 9.72 21.17
N LEU A 303 -3.68 9.23 22.31
CA LEU A 303 -3.38 7.83 22.58
C LEU A 303 -4.41 7.28 23.57
N ILE A 304 -5.12 6.24 23.19
CA ILE A 304 -6.08 5.52 24.05
C ILE A 304 -5.47 4.17 24.37
N HIS A 305 -4.92 4.04 25.59
CA HIS A 305 -4.33 2.80 26.07
C HIS A 305 -5.40 1.94 26.71
N VAL A 306 -5.82 0.89 26.02
CA VAL A 306 -6.80 -0.08 26.48
C VAL A 306 -6.06 -1.23 27.14
N GLU A 307 -6.00 -1.20 28.45
CA GLU A 307 -5.31 -2.16 29.30
C GLU A 307 -6.19 -3.37 29.63
N GLU A 308 -5.58 -4.45 30.07
CA GLU A 308 -6.27 -5.68 30.51
C GLU A 308 -7.18 -6.27 29.42
N VAL A 309 -6.70 -6.27 28.20
CA VAL A 309 -7.36 -6.96 27.08
C VAL A 309 -7.05 -8.45 27.17
N THR A 310 -8.00 -9.29 26.85
CA THR A 310 -7.79 -10.75 26.81
C THR A 310 -7.56 -11.24 25.38
N GLN A 311 -7.07 -12.47 25.23
CA GLN A 311 -6.92 -13.15 23.93
C GLN A 311 -7.25 -14.64 24.09
N PRO A 312 -8.54 -14.99 24.16
CA PRO A 312 -9.02 -16.34 24.57
C PRO A 312 -8.53 -17.48 23.66
N GLN A 313 -8.35 -17.23 22.36
CA GLN A 313 -7.89 -18.26 21.42
C GLN A 313 -6.37 -18.25 21.16
N GLY A 314 -5.60 -17.41 21.89
CA GLY A 314 -4.18 -17.21 21.65
C GLY A 314 -3.90 -16.36 20.43
N HIS A 315 -2.65 -16.31 20.00
CA HIS A 315 -2.22 -15.36 18.97
C HIS A 315 -2.82 -15.66 17.57
N SER A 316 -2.77 -16.94 17.16
CA SER A 316 -3.24 -17.38 15.84
C SER A 316 -3.52 -18.89 15.85
N THR A 317 -3.90 -19.44 14.69
CA THR A 317 -4.10 -20.88 14.54
C THR A 317 -2.80 -21.69 14.46
N SER A 318 -1.64 -21.05 14.41
CA SER A 318 -0.33 -21.73 14.28
C SER A 318 0.24 -22.27 15.61
N GLY A 319 -0.36 -21.95 16.75
CA GLY A 319 0.11 -22.41 18.04
C GLY A 319 -0.90 -22.28 19.18
N SER A 320 -0.59 -22.94 20.29
CA SER A 320 -1.39 -22.91 21.52
C SER A 320 -0.72 -22.04 22.57
N HIS A 321 -1.48 -21.16 23.22
CA HIS A 321 -0.98 -20.23 24.21
C HIS A 321 -0.76 -20.86 25.59
N GLU A 322 -1.32 -22.06 25.85
CA GLU A 322 -1.07 -22.83 27.05
C GLU A 322 0.40 -23.25 27.18
N ARG A 323 1.17 -23.18 26.09
CA ARG A 323 2.61 -23.49 26.09
C ARG A 323 3.48 -22.45 26.79
N TYR A 324 2.98 -21.23 26.94
CA TYR A 324 3.76 -20.09 27.48
C TYR A 324 3.00 -19.19 28.46
N LYS A 325 1.67 -19.29 28.56
CA LYS A 325 0.87 -18.56 29.53
C LYS A 325 0.57 -19.45 30.72
N SER A 326 0.61 -18.88 31.94
CA SER A 326 0.34 -19.63 33.15
C SER A 326 -1.15 -20.00 33.28
N PRO A 327 -1.49 -21.10 33.99
CA PRO A 327 -2.88 -21.45 34.26
C PRO A 327 -3.66 -20.33 34.95
N GLU A 328 -3.06 -19.59 35.89
CA GLU A 328 -3.66 -18.49 36.61
C GLU A 328 -4.03 -17.34 35.66
N LEU A 329 -3.17 -17.02 34.70
CA LEU A 329 -3.45 -16.01 33.65
C LEU A 329 -4.60 -16.46 32.76
N LEU A 330 -4.65 -17.75 32.38
CA LEU A 330 -5.73 -18.27 31.56
C LEU A 330 -7.07 -18.29 32.30
N GLU A 331 -7.10 -18.52 33.65
CA GLU A 331 -8.29 -18.37 34.44
C GLU A 331 -8.72 -16.90 34.56
N TRP A 332 -7.76 -15.97 34.72
CA TRP A 332 -8.05 -14.53 34.68
C TRP A 332 -8.64 -14.11 33.32
N TYR A 333 -8.17 -14.66 32.20
CA TYR A 333 -8.75 -14.41 30.87
C TYR A 333 -10.23 -14.82 30.80
N LYS A 334 -10.63 -15.92 31.45
CA LYS A 334 -12.02 -16.37 31.47
C LYS A 334 -12.88 -15.45 32.31
N GLU A 335 -12.36 -14.99 33.48
CA GLU A 335 -13.08 -14.10 34.40
C GLU A 335 -13.23 -12.70 33.82
N TYR A 336 -12.17 -12.15 33.17
CA TYR A 336 -12.12 -10.80 32.63
C TYR A 336 -12.34 -10.73 31.12
N ASP A 337 -12.85 -11.80 30.53
CA ASP A 337 -13.31 -11.76 29.15
C ASP A 337 -14.32 -10.63 28.94
N CYS A 338 -14.08 -9.79 27.93
CA CYS A 338 -14.88 -8.58 27.75
C CYS A 338 -16.36 -8.87 27.50
N ASN A 339 -16.71 -9.98 26.81
CA ASN A 339 -18.11 -10.37 26.60
C ASN A 339 -18.76 -10.88 27.87
N VAL A 340 -18.02 -11.60 28.72
CA VAL A 340 -18.51 -12.04 30.07
C VAL A 340 -18.78 -10.84 30.98
N LYS A 341 -17.84 -9.90 31.06
CA LYS A 341 -18.00 -8.68 31.84
C LYS A 341 -19.11 -7.79 31.31
N PHE A 342 -19.25 -7.69 29.96
CA PHE A 342 -20.35 -6.92 29.36
C PHE A 342 -21.73 -7.50 29.74
N ARG A 343 -21.89 -8.83 29.61
CA ARG A 343 -23.10 -9.51 30.04
C ARG A 343 -23.43 -9.22 31.54
N GLN A 344 -22.44 -9.33 32.42
CA GLN A 344 -22.59 -9.02 33.85
C GLN A 344 -23.00 -7.58 34.07
N TRP A 345 -22.40 -6.63 33.34
CA TRP A 345 -22.72 -5.22 33.43
C TRP A 345 -24.15 -4.95 32.97
N ILE A 346 -24.64 -5.51 31.87
CA ILE A 346 -26.02 -5.35 31.37
C ILE A 346 -27.03 -5.82 32.46
N LEU A 347 -26.79 -6.99 33.03
CA LEU A 347 -27.66 -7.53 34.08
C LEU A 347 -27.67 -6.69 35.36
N GLY A 348 -26.57 -6.00 35.65
CA GLY A 348 -26.40 -5.15 36.83
C GLY A 348 -26.81 -3.69 36.62
N PHE A 349 -26.87 -3.22 35.37
CA PHE A 349 -27.21 -1.83 35.06
C PHE A 349 -28.72 -1.61 35.08
N LYS A 350 -29.18 -0.76 36.03
CA LYS A 350 -30.58 -0.54 36.32
C LYS A 350 -30.98 0.94 36.29
N PRO A 351 -30.92 1.58 35.12
CA PRO A 351 -31.37 2.94 34.93
C PRO A 351 -32.90 3.00 35.18
N GLY A 352 -33.35 3.82 36.11
CA GLY A 352 -34.78 3.87 36.49
C GLY A 352 -35.27 2.72 37.37
N GLY A 353 -34.39 1.84 37.89
CA GLY A 353 -34.72 0.78 38.85
C GLY A 353 -34.90 -0.61 38.25
N GLU A 354 -35.07 -0.74 36.97
CA GLU A 354 -35.17 -2.03 36.27
C GLU A 354 -33.90 -2.31 35.43
N ALA A 355 -33.55 -3.59 35.32
CA ALA A 355 -32.39 -4.00 34.49
C ALA A 355 -32.66 -3.73 32.99
N ILE A 356 -31.62 -3.36 32.28
CA ILE A 356 -31.67 -3.14 30.80
C ILE A 356 -32.18 -4.37 30.07
N ALA A 357 -31.77 -5.57 30.50
CA ALA A 357 -32.24 -6.83 29.96
C ALA A 357 -32.24 -7.93 31.01
N THR A 358 -33.01 -8.97 30.75
CA THR A 358 -33.02 -10.21 31.54
C THR A 358 -31.99 -11.21 31.02
N ALA A 359 -31.61 -12.19 31.84
CA ALA A 359 -30.72 -13.26 31.41
C ALA A 359 -31.28 -14.04 30.21
N ALA A 360 -32.60 -14.28 30.18
CA ALA A 360 -33.28 -15.00 29.09
C ALA A 360 -33.23 -14.23 27.74
N GLU A 361 -33.35 -12.89 27.77
CA GLU A 361 -33.19 -12.06 26.59
C GLU A 361 -31.74 -12.13 26.04
N LEU A 362 -30.74 -12.06 26.90
CA LEU A 362 -29.34 -12.18 26.50
C LEU A 362 -29.03 -13.58 25.95
N ASP A 363 -29.56 -14.65 26.58
CA ASP A 363 -29.43 -16.03 26.05
C ASP A 363 -30.06 -16.17 24.65
N ALA A 364 -31.18 -15.49 24.41
CA ALA A 364 -31.82 -15.48 23.07
C ALA A 364 -30.92 -14.77 22.05
N ILE A 365 -30.37 -13.60 22.37
CA ILE A 365 -29.43 -12.87 21.50
C ILE A 365 -28.19 -13.73 21.17
N GLU A 366 -27.62 -14.42 22.14
CA GLU A 366 -26.48 -15.31 21.94
C GLU A 366 -26.81 -16.48 21.00
N GLN A 367 -27.97 -17.09 21.16
CA GLN A 367 -28.40 -18.20 20.29
C GLN A 367 -28.67 -17.76 18.87
N GLU A 368 -29.32 -16.61 18.68
CA GLU A 368 -29.58 -16.02 17.37
C GLU A 368 -28.28 -15.64 16.67
N ALA A 369 -27.39 -14.91 17.33
CA ALA A 369 -26.10 -14.54 16.77
C ALA A 369 -25.27 -15.77 16.35
N LYS A 370 -25.29 -16.83 17.13
CA LYS A 370 -24.62 -18.10 16.81
C LYS A 370 -25.25 -18.82 15.62
N ALA A 371 -26.57 -18.75 15.47
CA ALA A 371 -27.28 -19.31 14.31
C ALA A 371 -26.94 -18.52 13.03
N ASP A 372 -26.95 -17.18 13.11
CA ASP A 372 -26.63 -16.29 11.99
C ASP A 372 -25.19 -16.47 11.49
N VAL A 373 -24.22 -16.55 12.42
CA VAL A 373 -22.82 -16.80 12.07
C VAL A 373 -22.67 -18.13 11.34
N ARG A 374 -23.36 -19.18 11.79
CA ARG A 374 -23.34 -20.49 11.10
C ARG A 374 -23.99 -20.45 9.73
N ALA A 375 -25.08 -19.72 9.57
CA ALA A 375 -25.75 -19.53 8.28
C ALA A 375 -24.85 -18.77 7.30
N ALA A 376 -24.24 -17.66 7.74
CA ALA A 376 -23.30 -16.86 6.95
C ALA A 376 -22.07 -17.67 6.52
N GLN A 377 -21.49 -18.48 7.43
CA GLN A 377 -20.37 -19.35 7.10
C GLN A 377 -20.72 -20.38 6.02
N LYS A 378 -21.90 -21.03 6.15
CA LYS A 378 -22.35 -22.00 5.15
C LYS A 378 -22.58 -21.33 3.79
N ALA A 379 -23.18 -20.15 3.77
CA ALA A 379 -23.41 -19.38 2.54
C ALA A 379 -22.09 -18.99 1.87
N ALA A 380 -21.11 -18.48 2.63
CA ALA A 380 -19.80 -18.14 2.10
C ALA A 380 -19.06 -19.36 1.51
N TRP A 381 -19.07 -20.48 2.22
CA TRP A 381 -18.46 -21.72 1.74
C TRP A 381 -19.13 -22.25 0.47
N ALA A 382 -20.46 -22.24 0.43
CA ALA A 382 -21.22 -22.67 -0.75
C ALA A 382 -20.93 -21.77 -1.96
N ALA A 383 -20.91 -20.45 -1.79
CA ALA A 383 -20.57 -19.51 -2.85
C ALA A 383 -19.17 -19.77 -3.42
N TYR A 384 -18.16 -19.89 -2.56
CA TYR A 384 -16.78 -20.22 -2.95
C TYR A 384 -16.69 -21.54 -3.72
N GLN A 385 -17.35 -22.60 -3.22
CA GLN A 385 -17.29 -23.93 -3.85
C GLN A 385 -18.07 -24.01 -5.17
N ASN A 386 -19.18 -23.28 -5.31
CA ASN A 386 -20.02 -23.36 -6.49
C ASN A 386 -19.31 -22.85 -7.75
N GLU A 387 -18.52 -21.78 -7.65
CA GLU A 387 -17.69 -21.28 -8.76
C GLU A 387 -16.68 -22.35 -9.20
N ILE A 388 -15.90 -22.86 -8.27
CA ILE A 388 -14.87 -23.86 -8.54
C ILE A 388 -15.47 -25.15 -9.10
N LYS A 389 -16.65 -25.53 -8.61
CA LYS A 389 -17.36 -26.72 -9.10
C LYS A 389 -17.78 -26.56 -10.55
N ALA A 390 -18.25 -25.36 -10.96
CA ALA A 390 -18.61 -25.10 -12.35
C ALA A 390 -17.37 -25.21 -13.28
N GLU A 391 -16.27 -24.60 -12.90
CA GLU A 391 -14.98 -24.71 -13.62
C GLU A 391 -14.49 -26.17 -13.70
N ARG A 392 -14.61 -26.92 -12.60
CA ARG A 392 -14.24 -28.33 -12.54
C ARG A 392 -15.10 -29.18 -13.46
N ASP A 393 -16.43 -29.00 -13.44
CA ASP A 393 -17.35 -29.84 -14.21
C ASP A 393 -17.15 -29.61 -15.73
N GLU A 394 -16.82 -28.40 -16.17
CA GLU A 394 -16.40 -28.11 -17.54
C GLU A 394 -15.08 -28.82 -17.89
N ALA A 395 -14.05 -28.67 -17.06
CA ALA A 395 -12.75 -29.28 -17.28
C ALA A 395 -12.80 -30.80 -17.31
N LEU A 396 -13.58 -31.43 -16.42
CA LEU A 396 -13.69 -32.90 -16.31
C LEU A 396 -14.10 -33.54 -17.63
N GLY A 397 -15.09 -32.99 -18.34
CA GLY A 397 -15.51 -33.51 -19.64
C GLY A 397 -14.41 -33.47 -20.68
N LEU A 398 -13.61 -32.41 -20.71
CA LEU A 398 -12.49 -32.25 -21.62
C LEU A 398 -11.31 -33.14 -21.25
N ILE A 399 -10.99 -33.25 -19.95
CA ILE A 399 -9.94 -34.15 -19.47
C ILE A 399 -10.28 -35.62 -19.73
N GLU A 400 -11.56 -36.02 -19.51
CA GLU A 400 -12.02 -37.38 -19.74
C GLU A 400 -11.88 -37.81 -21.21
N ALA A 401 -12.11 -36.89 -22.15
CA ALA A 401 -11.92 -37.13 -23.58
C ALA A 401 -10.45 -37.33 -23.98
N VAL A 402 -9.49 -36.80 -23.20
CA VAL A 402 -8.05 -36.92 -23.45
C VAL A 402 -7.42 -38.04 -22.62
N ASP A 403 -7.74 -38.08 -21.32
CA ASP A 403 -7.21 -39.08 -20.37
C ASP A 403 -8.26 -39.41 -19.28
N PRO A 404 -9.03 -40.51 -19.45
CA PRO A 404 -10.05 -40.89 -18.48
C PRO A 404 -9.50 -41.23 -17.08
N ALA A 405 -8.24 -41.65 -16.96
CA ALA A 405 -7.64 -42.00 -15.67
C ALA A 405 -7.40 -40.72 -14.83
N ILE A 406 -6.85 -39.65 -15.43
CA ILE A 406 -6.65 -38.38 -14.78
C ILE A 406 -8.00 -37.72 -14.42
N ALA A 407 -9.00 -37.82 -15.28
CA ALA A 407 -10.36 -37.36 -14.98
C ALA A 407 -10.94 -38.09 -13.75
N ALA A 408 -10.76 -39.39 -13.64
CA ALA A 408 -11.21 -40.17 -12.49
C ALA A 408 -10.51 -39.76 -11.19
N GLU A 409 -9.20 -39.50 -11.24
CA GLU A 409 -8.44 -38.97 -10.10
C GLU A 409 -9.02 -37.61 -9.63
N LEU A 410 -9.21 -36.66 -10.53
CA LEU A 410 -9.78 -35.35 -10.19
C LEU A 410 -11.21 -35.42 -9.66
N LYS A 411 -12.01 -36.37 -10.21
CA LYS A 411 -13.38 -36.61 -9.74
C LYS A 411 -13.44 -37.16 -8.33
N ALA A 412 -12.45 -37.95 -7.95
CA ALA A 412 -12.34 -38.56 -6.62
C ALA A 412 -11.82 -37.58 -5.57
N GLU A 413 -11.24 -36.45 -5.98
CA GLU A 413 -10.69 -35.44 -5.06
C GLU A 413 -11.82 -34.71 -4.34
N MET A 414 -11.71 -34.59 -3.01
CA MET A 414 -12.70 -33.91 -2.18
C MET A 414 -12.41 -32.43 -2.11
N ASN A 415 -13.34 -31.61 -2.63
CA ASN A 415 -13.22 -30.15 -2.69
C ASN A 415 -11.95 -29.66 -3.41
N PRO A 416 -11.69 -30.07 -4.65
CA PRO A 416 -10.54 -29.58 -5.40
C PRO A 416 -10.64 -28.07 -5.62
N GLY A 417 -9.50 -27.39 -5.51
CA GLY A 417 -9.39 -25.98 -5.90
C GLY A 417 -9.04 -25.82 -7.39
N ARG A 418 -8.94 -24.58 -7.86
CA ARG A 418 -8.50 -24.26 -9.22
C ARG A 418 -7.14 -24.84 -9.57
N LYS A 419 -6.24 -24.92 -8.57
CA LYS A 419 -4.92 -25.53 -8.70
C LYS A 419 -5.02 -27.00 -9.15
N GLU A 420 -5.83 -27.79 -8.46
CA GLU A 420 -5.99 -29.22 -8.75
C GLU A 420 -6.60 -29.46 -10.13
N ILE A 421 -7.58 -28.62 -10.52
CA ILE A 421 -8.24 -28.66 -11.83
C ILE A 421 -7.24 -28.37 -12.96
N LEU A 422 -6.51 -27.25 -12.87
CA LEU A 422 -5.49 -26.88 -13.88
C LEU A 422 -4.33 -27.86 -13.93
N SER A 423 -3.89 -28.38 -12.77
CA SER A 423 -2.86 -29.40 -12.72
C SER A 423 -3.26 -30.67 -13.45
N ALA A 424 -4.50 -31.13 -13.26
CA ALA A 424 -5.03 -32.30 -13.97
C ALA A 424 -5.11 -32.05 -15.49
N ALA A 425 -5.64 -30.91 -15.93
CA ALA A 425 -5.70 -30.52 -17.34
C ALA A 425 -4.32 -30.48 -18.00
N ARG A 426 -3.35 -29.85 -17.37
CA ARG A 426 -1.97 -29.76 -17.90
C ARG A 426 -1.25 -31.12 -17.93
N ARG A 427 -1.47 -31.99 -16.93
CA ARG A 427 -0.95 -33.35 -16.94
C ARG A 427 -1.53 -34.15 -18.10
N ALA A 428 -2.84 -34.07 -18.34
CA ALA A 428 -3.49 -34.77 -19.44
C ALA A 428 -2.91 -34.31 -20.79
N LEU A 429 -2.70 -33.02 -21.00
CA LEU A 429 -2.10 -32.44 -22.21
C LEU A 429 -0.64 -32.91 -22.43
N VAL A 430 0.18 -32.89 -21.35
CA VAL A 430 1.59 -33.30 -21.45
C VAL A 430 1.72 -34.78 -21.80
N LEU A 431 0.91 -35.64 -21.19
CA LEU A 431 0.98 -37.09 -21.40
C LEU A 431 0.35 -37.52 -22.73
N ASN A 432 -0.53 -36.73 -23.31
CA ASN A 432 -1.31 -37.07 -24.51
C ASN A 432 -1.23 -35.99 -25.60
N ALA A 433 -0.06 -35.39 -25.83
CA ALA A 433 0.14 -34.24 -26.72
C ALA A 433 -0.33 -34.44 -28.18
N GLY A 434 -0.47 -35.67 -28.64
CA GLY A 434 -0.93 -36.02 -30.00
C GLY A 434 -2.39 -36.48 -30.08
N ALA A 435 -3.16 -36.42 -28.99
CA ALA A 435 -4.54 -36.91 -28.97
C ALA A 435 -5.44 -35.88 -29.72
N PRO A 436 -6.37 -36.34 -30.58
CA PRO A 436 -7.27 -35.43 -31.31
C PRO A 436 -8.11 -34.51 -30.38
N ALA A 437 -8.51 -35.02 -29.21
CA ALA A 437 -9.26 -34.25 -28.22
C ALA A 437 -8.39 -33.24 -27.41
N ALA A 438 -7.06 -33.27 -27.55
CA ALA A 438 -6.16 -32.39 -26.83
C ALA A 438 -6.34 -30.90 -27.21
N ASN A 439 -6.80 -30.59 -28.43
CA ASN A 439 -6.98 -29.20 -28.87
C ASN A 439 -8.03 -28.45 -28.06
N ASP A 440 -9.17 -29.08 -27.75
CA ASP A 440 -10.25 -28.44 -26.96
C ASP A 440 -9.81 -28.23 -25.51
N LEU A 441 -9.11 -29.21 -24.93
CA LEU A 441 -8.55 -29.11 -23.59
C LEU A 441 -7.44 -28.04 -23.52
N HIS A 442 -6.61 -27.91 -24.58
CA HIS A 442 -5.60 -26.86 -24.66
C HIS A 442 -6.27 -25.47 -24.70
N ALA A 443 -7.27 -25.28 -25.58
CA ALA A 443 -7.99 -24.00 -25.66
C ALA A 443 -8.66 -23.62 -24.33
N TRP A 444 -9.25 -24.59 -23.63
CA TRP A 444 -9.80 -24.37 -22.27
C TRP A 444 -8.70 -24.00 -21.26
N THR A 445 -7.56 -24.69 -21.32
CA THR A 445 -6.45 -24.46 -20.40
C THR A 445 -5.87 -23.06 -20.56
N GLU A 446 -5.68 -22.60 -21.81
CA GLU A 446 -5.19 -21.23 -22.09
C GLU A 446 -6.19 -20.16 -21.58
N ARG A 447 -7.50 -20.33 -21.86
CA ARG A 447 -8.52 -19.45 -21.34
C ARG A 447 -8.51 -19.41 -19.81
N ALA A 448 -8.48 -20.56 -19.15
CA ALA A 448 -8.45 -20.66 -17.69
C ALA A 448 -7.18 -20.05 -17.08
N LEU A 449 -6.02 -20.16 -17.75
CA LEU A 449 -4.80 -19.50 -17.32
C LEU A 449 -4.92 -17.98 -17.43
N GLU A 450 -5.50 -17.45 -18.51
CA GLU A 450 -5.70 -16.02 -18.68
C GLU A 450 -6.69 -15.45 -17.65
N GLU A 451 -7.83 -16.10 -17.42
CA GLU A 451 -8.79 -15.74 -16.39
C GLU A 451 -8.16 -15.71 -14.98
N ASN A 452 -7.24 -16.64 -14.71
CA ASN A 452 -6.54 -16.67 -13.42
C ASN A 452 -5.38 -15.67 -13.35
N ARG A 453 -4.75 -15.29 -14.46
CA ARG A 453 -3.83 -14.12 -14.48
C ARG A 453 -4.57 -12.85 -14.11
N GLU A 454 -5.72 -12.60 -14.72
CA GLU A 454 -6.60 -11.47 -14.37
C GLU A 454 -7.03 -11.54 -12.89
N ARG A 455 -7.52 -12.68 -12.44
CA ARG A 455 -8.04 -12.88 -11.09
C ARG A 455 -7.00 -12.62 -10.00
N TYR A 456 -5.77 -13.05 -10.19
CA TYR A 456 -4.72 -13.00 -9.16
C TYR A 456 -3.59 -12.01 -9.45
N GLY A 457 -3.41 -11.56 -10.69
CA GLY A 457 -2.29 -10.74 -11.12
C GLY A 457 -2.62 -9.33 -11.62
N SER A 458 -3.89 -9.03 -11.92
CA SER A 458 -4.31 -7.71 -12.40
C SER A 458 -4.09 -6.60 -11.36
N HIS A 459 -4.13 -5.36 -11.82
CA HIS A 459 -4.03 -4.15 -10.99
C HIS A 459 -2.69 -4.02 -10.23
N LEU A 460 -1.60 -4.51 -10.81
CA LEU A 460 -0.28 -4.20 -10.26
C LEU A 460 0.05 -2.71 -10.42
N TYR A 461 -0.29 -2.15 -11.57
CA TYR A 461 -0.30 -0.71 -11.88
C TYR A 461 -1.73 -0.24 -12.11
N SER A 462 -1.95 1.05 -12.33
CA SER A 462 -3.27 1.57 -12.67
C SER A 462 -3.73 1.01 -14.01
N GLU A 463 -4.95 0.46 -14.05
CA GLU A 463 -5.64 0.01 -15.28
C GLU A 463 -6.74 0.99 -15.69
N SER A 464 -6.82 2.16 -15.03
CA SER A 464 -7.73 3.24 -15.39
C SER A 464 -7.26 4.02 -16.62
N ALA A 465 -8.10 4.90 -17.14
CA ALA A 465 -7.71 5.83 -18.19
C ALA A 465 -6.57 6.79 -17.76
N GLN A 466 -6.42 7.02 -16.44
CA GLN A 466 -5.41 7.89 -15.83
C GLN A 466 -4.08 7.15 -15.52
N THR A 467 -3.81 5.98 -16.07
CA THR A 467 -2.47 5.38 -15.94
C THR A 467 -1.41 6.27 -16.59
N CYS A 468 -0.22 6.31 -15.99
CA CYS A 468 0.91 7.07 -16.54
C CYS A 468 1.36 6.60 -17.94
N LEU A 469 0.96 5.39 -18.31
CA LEU A 469 1.25 4.79 -19.62
C LEU A 469 0.46 5.40 -20.78
N ASN A 470 -0.63 6.11 -20.46
CA ASN A 470 -1.52 6.74 -21.43
C ASN A 470 -1.25 8.25 -21.61
N VAL A 471 -0.40 8.84 -20.78
CA VAL A 471 -0.08 10.27 -20.89
C VAL A 471 0.70 10.51 -22.19
N PRO A 472 0.19 11.34 -23.13
CA PRO A 472 0.84 11.57 -24.39
C PRO A 472 2.14 12.34 -24.23
N GLU A 473 3.09 12.11 -25.12
CA GLU A 473 4.32 12.89 -25.18
C GLU A 473 4.03 14.32 -25.67
N VAL A 474 4.50 15.30 -24.92
CA VAL A 474 4.52 16.72 -25.29
C VAL A 474 5.97 17.13 -25.35
N SER A 475 6.41 17.52 -26.54
CA SER A 475 7.82 17.90 -26.77
C SER A 475 8.20 19.16 -25.98
N VAL A 476 9.46 19.19 -25.54
CA VAL A 476 10.03 20.39 -24.94
C VAL A 476 10.18 21.49 -25.98
N GLU A 477 9.80 22.71 -25.63
CA GLU A 477 9.96 23.89 -26.47
C GLU A 477 11.04 24.83 -25.91
N TYR A 478 11.73 25.52 -26.77
CA TYR A 478 12.76 26.49 -26.39
C TYR A 478 12.54 27.83 -27.07
N ALA A 479 12.70 28.91 -26.32
CA ALA A 479 12.82 30.24 -26.93
C ALA A 479 14.08 30.29 -27.81
N PRO A 480 14.10 31.11 -28.88
CA PRO A 480 15.26 31.23 -29.74
C PRO A 480 16.56 31.62 -29.01
N ASP A 481 16.42 32.40 -27.96
CA ASP A 481 17.48 32.91 -27.08
C ASP A 481 17.50 32.27 -25.70
N ALA A 482 16.96 31.05 -25.56
CA ALA A 482 16.89 30.33 -24.29
C ALA A 482 18.28 30.19 -23.67
N GLU A 483 18.38 30.60 -22.41
CA GLU A 483 19.60 30.61 -21.63
C GLU A 483 20.05 29.19 -21.22
N MET A 484 21.35 29.02 -21.06
CA MET A 484 21.95 27.83 -20.43
C MET A 484 21.98 28.05 -18.90
N VAL A 485 21.15 27.31 -18.16
CA VAL A 485 20.99 27.47 -16.72
C VAL A 485 21.46 26.23 -15.96
N ASP A 486 21.64 26.32 -14.66
CA ASP A 486 21.84 25.16 -13.80
C ASP A 486 20.56 24.31 -13.80
N GLY A 487 20.69 22.99 -13.92
CA GLY A 487 19.55 22.09 -13.99
C GLY A 487 18.59 22.23 -12.79
N ARG A 488 19.10 22.61 -11.60
CA ARG A 488 18.25 22.91 -10.44
C ARG A 488 17.19 23.99 -10.70
N LEU A 489 17.47 24.96 -11.58
CA LEU A 489 16.53 26.03 -11.91
C LEU A 489 15.38 25.51 -12.77
N ILE A 490 15.65 24.53 -13.63
CA ILE A 490 14.60 23.84 -14.41
C ILE A 490 13.64 23.12 -13.50
N ILE A 491 14.14 22.35 -12.52
CA ILE A 491 13.30 21.67 -11.52
C ILE A 491 12.48 22.67 -10.71
N ARG A 492 13.14 23.72 -10.18
CA ARG A 492 12.48 24.76 -9.38
C ARG A 492 11.33 25.42 -10.13
N ASP A 493 11.60 25.88 -11.35
CA ASP A 493 10.63 26.67 -12.10
C ASP A 493 9.52 25.78 -12.69
N ASN A 494 9.83 24.49 -12.98
CA ASN A 494 8.83 23.51 -13.33
C ASN A 494 7.86 23.22 -12.17
N PHE A 495 8.37 23.01 -10.95
CA PHE A 495 7.51 22.87 -9.77
C PHE A 495 6.72 24.14 -9.47
N ALA A 496 7.29 25.32 -9.70
CA ALA A 496 6.53 26.56 -9.57
C ALA A 496 5.31 26.59 -10.50
N ALA A 497 5.48 26.20 -11.77
CA ALA A 497 4.37 26.12 -12.73
C ALA A 497 3.34 25.04 -12.34
N LEU A 498 3.79 23.91 -11.81
CA LEU A 498 2.91 22.83 -11.33
C LEU A 498 2.11 23.25 -10.10
N PHE A 499 2.72 23.92 -9.13
CA PHE A 499 2.01 24.44 -7.95
C PHE A 499 0.94 25.49 -8.28
N GLU A 500 1.09 26.23 -9.36
CA GLU A 500 0.06 27.17 -9.84
C GLU A 500 -1.13 26.44 -10.46
N LYS A 501 -0.89 25.33 -11.16
CA LYS A 501 -1.91 24.57 -11.88
C LYS A 501 -2.68 23.59 -10.99
N GLU A 502 -2.00 22.96 -10.00
CA GLU A 502 -2.53 21.85 -9.22
C GLU A 502 -2.65 22.23 -7.73
N PRO A 503 -3.86 22.60 -7.27
CA PRO A 503 -4.08 22.97 -5.87
C PRO A 503 -3.84 21.84 -4.87
N LEU A 504 -4.05 20.57 -5.29
CA LEU A 504 -3.86 19.38 -4.47
C LEU A 504 -2.38 18.99 -4.32
N LEU A 505 -1.48 19.58 -5.13
CA LEU A 505 -0.04 19.32 -5.08
C LEU A 505 0.58 19.88 -3.82
N LEU A 506 1.35 19.06 -3.14
CA LEU A 506 2.19 19.45 -2.00
C LEU A 506 3.50 18.67 -2.00
N THR A 507 4.55 19.23 -1.41
CA THR A 507 5.85 18.57 -1.24
C THR A 507 6.36 18.75 0.18
N PHE A 508 7.06 17.76 0.68
CA PHE A 508 7.64 17.78 2.03
C PHE A 508 8.79 16.77 2.13
N GLY A 509 9.71 17.06 3.02
CA GLY A 509 10.89 16.25 3.30
C GLY A 509 11.85 17.03 4.18
N GLU A 510 13.01 16.44 4.48
CA GLU A 510 14.07 17.14 5.17
C GLU A 510 14.60 18.29 4.30
N ASP A 511 14.73 19.48 4.88
CA ASP A 511 15.25 20.67 4.20
C ASP A 511 14.49 21.09 2.93
N THR A 512 13.35 20.46 2.62
CA THR A 512 12.56 20.73 1.39
C THR A 512 11.91 22.11 1.42
N GLY A 513 11.50 22.56 2.60
CA GLY A 513 10.72 23.78 2.80
C GLY A 513 11.56 25.06 2.76
N LYS A 514 12.13 25.44 3.88
CA LYS A 514 12.73 26.76 4.08
C LYS A 514 13.94 27.05 3.19
N ILE A 515 14.85 26.10 3.05
CA ILE A 515 16.04 26.27 2.20
C ILE A 515 15.83 25.80 0.76
N GLY A 516 14.73 25.09 0.50
CA GLY A 516 14.37 24.64 -0.84
C GLY A 516 15.16 23.44 -1.33
N ASP A 517 15.35 22.46 -0.47
CA ASP A 517 16.19 21.26 -0.52
C ASP A 517 17.72 21.55 -0.52
N VAL A 518 18.52 20.52 -0.20
CA VAL A 518 20.00 20.62 -0.12
C VAL A 518 20.66 20.99 -1.45
N ASN A 519 19.99 20.77 -2.58
CA ASN A 519 20.48 21.13 -3.91
C ASN A 519 19.74 22.36 -4.50
N GLN A 520 18.82 22.96 -3.74
CA GLN A 520 18.08 24.16 -4.09
C GLN A 520 17.11 23.99 -5.30
N GLY A 521 16.61 22.78 -5.52
CA GLY A 521 15.60 22.49 -6.54
C GLY A 521 14.19 22.98 -6.16
N MET A 522 13.98 23.36 -4.88
CA MET A 522 12.73 23.95 -4.35
C MET A 522 12.95 25.35 -3.76
N GLU A 523 14.08 26.01 -4.07
CA GLU A 523 14.44 27.33 -3.53
C GLU A 523 13.32 28.36 -3.70
N GLY A 524 12.87 28.99 -2.61
CA GLY A 524 11.82 30.01 -2.61
C GLY A 524 10.38 29.51 -2.72
N MET A 525 10.15 28.19 -2.91
CA MET A 525 8.80 27.64 -3.09
C MET A 525 7.95 27.76 -1.83
N GLN A 526 8.51 27.53 -0.63
CA GLN A 526 7.76 27.70 0.61
C GLN A 526 7.29 29.16 0.80
N ALA A 527 8.15 30.12 0.51
CA ALA A 527 7.79 31.54 0.60
C ALA A 527 6.65 31.92 -0.38
N ARG A 528 6.60 31.30 -1.56
CA ARG A 528 5.62 31.55 -2.60
C ARG A 528 4.29 30.83 -2.39
N PHE A 529 4.32 29.57 -2.00
CA PHE A 529 3.13 28.70 -1.94
C PHE A 529 2.69 28.33 -0.52
N GLY A 530 3.43 28.75 0.49
CA GLY A 530 3.12 28.54 1.90
C GLY A 530 3.61 27.22 2.47
N GLU A 531 3.77 27.19 3.79
CA GLU A 531 4.29 26.03 4.54
C GLU A 531 3.38 24.80 4.48
N LEU A 532 2.08 24.94 4.27
CA LEU A 532 1.18 23.81 4.10
C LEU A 532 1.42 23.01 2.82
N ARG A 533 1.93 23.67 1.79
CA ARG A 533 2.17 23.04 0.48
C ARG A 533 3.62 22.67 0.27
N VAL A 534 4.56 23.37 0.90
CA VAL A 534 6.00 23.13 0.79
C VAL A 534 6.57 23.15 2.20
N SER A 535 6.82 22.00 2.79
CA SER A 535 7.14 21.90 4.22
C SER A 535 8.41 21.11 4.51
N ASP A 536 9.04 21.51 5.61
CA ASP A 536 10.12 20.73 6.23
C ASP A 536 9.56 19.61 7.11
N THR A 537 10.30 18.54 7.25
CA THR A 537 10.03 17.45 8.20
C THR A 537 11.24 17.23 9.10
N GLY A 538 11.04 16.48 10.18
CA GLY A 538 12.19 15.90 10.91
C GLY A 538 12.80 14.75 10.11
N ILE A 539 13.97 14.28 10.56
CA ILE A 539 14.69 13.12 10.00
C ILE A 539 13.93 11.85 10.37
N ARG A 540 13.15 11.32 9.42
CA ARG A 540 12.26 10.17 9.63
C ARG A 540 11.72 9.63 8.30
N GLU A 541 12.59 9.10 7.47
CA GLU A 541 12.29 8.73 6.07
C GLU A 541 11.12 7.75 5.96
N ALA A 542 11.03 6.75 6.85
CA ALA A 542 9.91 5.80 6.86
C ALA A 542 8.56 6.51 7.07
N THR A 543 8.52 7.51 7.94
CA THR A 543 7.31 8.27 8.22
C THR A 543 7.03 9.33 7.14
N ILE A 544 8.07 9.91 6.52
CA ILE A 544 7.92 10.79 5.33
C ILE A 544 7.21 10.03 4.21
N LEU A 545 7.65 8.81 3.91
CA LEU A 545 6.99 7.94 2.94
C LEU A 545 5.52 7.69 3.33
N GLY A 546 5.29 7.26 4.57
CA GLY A 546 3.94 6.95 5.05
C GLY A 546 3.01 8.16 5.07
N GLN A 547 3.51 9.36 5.39
CA GLN A 547 2.75 10.61 5.25
C GLN A 547 2.27 10.79 3.80
N GLY A 548 3.16 10.57 2.83
CA GLY A 548 2.81 10.59 1.41
C GLY A 548 1.72 9.58 1.07
N ILE A 549 1.84 8.34 1.52
CA ILE A 549 0.83 7.29 1.29
C ILE A 549 -0.53 7.72 1.84
N GLY A 550 -0.59 8.14 3.11
CA GLY A 550 -1.85 8.52 3.74
C GLY A 550 -2.51 9.73 3.09
N MET A 551 -1.75 10.75 2.72
CA MET A 551 -2.27 11.92 2.01
C MET A 551 -2.76 11.58 0.60
N ALA A 552 -2.04 10.73 -0.13
CA ALA A 552 -2.44 10.29 -1.47
C ALA A 552 -3.72 9.44 -1.44
N LEU A 553 -3.90 8.56 -0.46
CA LEU A 553 -5.14 7.80 -0.27
C LEU A 553 -6.36 8.70 -0.02
N ARG A 554 -6.16 9.92 0.43
CA ARG A 554 -7.20 10.93 0.64
C ARG A 554 -7.38 11.90 -0.53
N GLY A 555 -6.76 11.62 -1.68
CA GLY A 555 -6.92 12.38 -2.92
C GLY A 555 -5.99 13.58 -3.07
N LEU A 556 -5.08 13.86 -2.12
CA LEU A 556 -4.01 14.83 -2.31
C LEU A 556 -2.96 14.31 -3.29
N ARG A 557 -2.12 15.20 -3.82
CA ARG A 557 -1.04 14.89 -4.79
C ARG A 557 0.33 15.14 -4.13
N PRO A 558 0.77 14.26 -3.20
CA PRO A 558 2.02 14.48 -2.48
C PRO A 558 3.25 14.12 -3.33
N VAL A 559 4.29 14.94 -3.19
CA VAL A 559 5.66 14.62 -3.57
C VAL A 559 6.46 14.50 -2.27
N ALA A 560 6.74 13.29 -1.84
CA ALA A 560 7.52 13.02 -0.63
C ALA A 560 9.01 12.96 -0.99
N GLU A 561 9.81 13.77 -0.34
CA GLU A 561 11.24 13.82 -0.62
C GLU A 561 12.05 13.00 0.39
N ILE A 562 12.83 12.05 -0.12
CA ILE A 562 13.89 11.36 0.59
C ILE A 562 15.22 11.93 0.09
N GLN A 563 16.00 12.50 0.99
CA GLN A 563 17.11 13.39 0.66
C GLN A 563 18.15 12.76 -0.28
N TYR A 564 18.50 11.47 -0.07
CA TYR A 564 19.43 10.71 -0.92
C TYR A 564 18.95 9.28 -1.14
N LEU A 565 19.34 8.69 -2.27
CA LEU A 565 18.96 7.33 -2.64
C LEU A 565 19.43 6.28 -1.62
N ASP A 566 20.58 6.47 -1.00
CA ASP A 566 21.06 5.60 0.10
C ASP A 566 20.11 5.58 1.30
N TYR A 567 19.42 6.69 1.60
CA TYR A 567 18.49 6.80 2.72
C TYR A 567 17.10 6.20 2.42
N LEU A 568 16.79 5.96 1.15
CA LEU A 568 15.58 5.25 0.74
C LEU A 568 15.47 3.87 1.41
N LEU A 569 16.59 3.27 1.82
CA LEU A 569 16.61 1.97 2.50
C LEU A 569 15.88 1.98 3.84
N TYR A 570 15.81 3.12 4.55
CA TYR A 570 15.02 3.26 5.77
C TYR A 570 13.51 3.11 5.55
N CYS A 571 13.02 3.36 4.36
CA CYS A 571 11.60 3.24 4.03
C CYS A 571 11.30 2.08 3.06
N LEU A 572 12.27 1.21 2.76
CA LEU A 572 12.12 0.13 1.78
C LEU A 572 10.96 -0.79 2.09
N GLN A 573 10.71 -1.13 3.37
CA GLN A 573 9.57 -1.95 3.77
C GLN A 573 8.23 -1.27 3.45
N GLY A 574 8.08 0.01 3.77
CA GLY A 574 6.87 0.79 3.44
C GLY A 574 6.67 0.92 1.92
N LEU A 575 7.76 1.05 1.16
CA LEU A 575 7.72 1.04 -0.30
C LEU A 575 7.23 -0.29 -0.86
N SER A 576 7.81 -1.40 -0.37
CA SER A 576 7.55 -2.75 -0.84
C SER A 576 6.17 -3.26 -0.41
N ASP A 577 5.88 -3.19 0.89
CA ASP A 577 4.74 -3.89 1.47
C ASP A 577 3.47 -3.04 1.47
N ASP A 578 3.59 -1.72 1.54
CA ASP A 578 2.45 -0.82 1.52
C ASP A 578 2.24 -0.19 0.14
N LEU A 579 3.11 0.74 -0.28
CA LEU A 579 2.89 1.54 -1.50
C LEU A 579 2.77 0.67 -2.76
N ALA A 580 3.73 -0.21 -2.99
CA ALA A 580 3.81 -1.03 -4.21
C ALA A 580 2.62 -1.98 -4.37
N THR A 581 1.92 -2.31 -3.30
CA THR A 581 0.85 -3.30 -3.33
C THR A 581 -0.57 -2.73 -3.20
N VAL A 582 -0.74 -1.41 -3.03
CA VAL A 582 -2.07 -0.79 -2.83
C VAL A 582 -3.07 -1.20 -3.92
N HIS A 583 -2.72 -1.00 -5.17
CA HIS A 583 -3.57 -1.36 -6.32
C HIS A 583 -3.84 -2.86 -6.35
N TRP A 584 -2.77 -3.66 -6.29
CA TRP A 584 -2.87 -5.12 -6.40
C TRP A 584 -3.68 -5.73 -5.27
N ARG A 585 -3.36 -5.42 -3.99
CA ARG A 585 -4.04 -6.06 -2.85
C ARG A 585 -5.48 -5.61 -2.66
N THR A 586 -5.89 -4.47 -3.22
CA THR A 586 -7.29 -4.02 -3.24
C THR A 586 -8.02 -4.34 -4.55
N ARG A 587 -7.34 -5.01 -5.47
CA ARG A 587 -7.84 -5.24 -6.83
C ARG A 587 -8.44 -3.97 -7.44
N GLY A 588 -7.62 -2.91 -7.52
CA GLY A 588 -8.01 -1.61 -8.07
C GLY A 588 -9.05 -0.84 -7.24
N GLY A 589 -9.30 -1.24 -5.97
CA GLY A 589 -10.28 -0.56 -5.11
C GLY A 589 -9.79 0.75 -4.51
N GLN A 590 -8.48 0.92 -4.43
CA GLN A 590 -7.85 2.15 -3.96
C GLN A 590 -6.66 2.51 -4.84
N LYS A 591 -6.33 3.80 -4.93
CA LYS A 591 -5.14 4.32 -5.61
C LYS A 591 -4.31 5.20 -4.67
N CYS A 592 -3.01 5.28 -4.96
CA CYS A 592 -2.09 6.05 -4.15
C CYS A 592 -1.13 6.84 -5.06
N PRO A 593 -1.56 7.95 -5.65
CA PRO A 593 -0.78 8.74 -6.60
C PRO A 593 0.31 9.58 -5.89
N LEU A 594 1.21 8.89 -5.20
CA LEU A 594 2.37 9.44 -4.50
C LEU A 594 3.58 9.45 -5.42
N ILE A 595 4.28 10.57 -5.50
CA ILE A 595 5.60 10.65 -6.12
C ILE A 595 6.64 10.72 -4.99
N ILE A 596 7.61 9.80 -5.02
CA ILE A 596 8.78 9.84 -4.16
C ILE A 596 9.90 10.48 -4.98
N ARG A 597 10.42 11.59 -4.47
CA ARG A 597 11.55 12.30 -5.05
C ARG A 597 12.81 11.97 -4.27
N THR A 598 13.85 11.54 -4.96
CA THR A 598 15.16 11.33 -4.34
C THR A 598 16.29 11.65 -5.32
N ARG A 599 17.50 11.72 -4.83
CA ARG A 599 18.71 11.99 -5.61
C ARG A 599 19.64 10.82 -5.51
N GLY A 600 20.15 10.38 -6.64
CA GLY A 600 21.10 9.27 -6.70
C GLY A 600 22.06 9.38 -7.86
N HIS A 601 22.93 8.41 -7.90
CA HIS A 601 23.98 8.30 -8.88
C HIS A 601 24.97 9.47 -8.84
N ARG A 602 26.24 9.16 -8.75
CA ARG A 602 27.35 10.11 -8.84
C ARG A 602 27.37 11.27 -7.85
N LEU A 603 27.73 10.98 -6.62
CA LEU A 603 28.37 11.91 -5.70
C LEU A 603 29.60 11.20 -5.14
N GLU A 604 30.70 11.93 -4.91
CA GLU A 604 31.90 11.36 -4.35
C GLU A 604 31.73 11.07 -2.86
N GLY A 605 31.74 9.79 -2.48
CA GLY A 605 31.66 9.40 -1.08
C GLY A 605 30.89 8.11 -0.81
N VAL A 606 31.07 7.56 0.42
CA VAL A 606 30.59 6.23 0.78
C VAL A 606 29.08 6.18 1.00
N TRP A 607 28.49 7.23 1.61
CA TRP A 607 27.11 7.21 2.11
C TRP A 607 26.10 8.00 1.26
N HIS A 608 26.57 8.68 0.21
CA HIS A 608 25.76 9.51 -0.66
C HIS A 608 25.94 9.15 -2.15
N SER A 609 26.56 8.04 -2.44
CA SER A 609 26.91 7.63 -3.80
C SER A 609 26.49 6.19 -4.12
N GLY A 610 25.68 5.59 -3.27
CA GLY A 610 25.13 4.27 -3.50
C GLY A 610 24.14 4.26 -4.64
N SER A 611 24.00 3.10 -5.28
CA SER A 611 23.06 2.83 -6.35
C SER A 611 22.41 1.46 -6.10
N PRO A 612 21.55 1.32 -5.08
CA PRO A 612 20.97 0.03 -4.69
C PRO A 612 19.80 -0.39 -5.62
N MET A 613 19.96 -0.24 -6.93
CA MET A 613 18.87 -0.43 -7.91
C MET A 613 18.38 -1.86 -7.96
N GLY A 614 19.26 -2.86 -7.85
CA GLY A 614 18.84 -4.26 -7.82
C GLY A 614 17.89 -4.57 -6.66
N MET A 615 18.13 -4.01 -5.48
CA MET A 615 17.24 -4.13 -4.33
C MET A 615 15.90 -3.41 -4.57
N ILE A 616 15.94 -2.18 -5.09
CA ILE A 616 14.75 -1.38 -5.38
C ILE A 616 13.87 -2.11 -6.38
N LEU A 617 14.40 -2.47 -7.55
CA LEU A 617 13.65 -3.10 -8.63
C LEU A 617 12.97 -4.41 -8.21
N ASN A 618 13.61 -5.19 -7.35
CA ASN A 618 13.03 -6.45 -6.86
C ASN A 618 11.96 -6.24 -5.77
N SER A 619 12.00 -5.12 -5.05
CA SER A 619 11.09 -4.87 -3.92
C SER A 619 9.86 -4.05 -4.29
N VAL A 620 9.92 -3.17 -5.31
CA VAL A 620 8.88 -2.14 -5.52
C VAL A 620 8.01 -2.42 -6.76
N ARG A 621 7.73 -3.69 -7.07
CA ARG A 621 6.80 -4.04 -8.16
C ARG A 621 5.42 -3.45 -7.89
N GLY A 622 4.94 -2.58 -8.80
CA GLY A 622 3.73 -1.76 -8.63
C GLY A 622 4.02 -0.26 -8.43
N VAL A 623 5.31 0.12 -8.34
CA VAL A 623 5.75 1.53 -8.35
C VAL A 623 6.51 1.80 -9.64
N VAL A 624 6.21 2.90 -10.31
CA VAL A 624 6.96 3.36 -11.48
C VAL A 624 8.34 3.84 -11.03
N VAL A 625 9.41 3.38 -11.69
CA VAL A 625 10.79 3.80 -11.36
C VAL A 625 11.38 4.58 -12.52
N CYS A 626 11.51 5.89 -12.33
CA CYS A 626 12.06 6.86 -13.27
C CYS A 626 13.53 7.15 -12.94
N VAL A 627 14.39 7.10 -13.96
CA VAL A 627 15.84 7.32 -13.84
C VAL A 627 16.32 8.36 -14.87
N PRO A 628 15.88 9.62 -14.72
CA PRO A 628 16.21 10.67 -15.67
C PRO A 628 17.71 10.92 -15.77
N ARG A 629 18.22 11.14 -16.99
CA ARG A 629 19.63 11.46 -17.24
C ARG A 629 20.01 12.92 -16.97
N ASN A 630 19.02 13.80 -16.91
CA ASN A 630 19.20 15.23 -16.64
C ASN A 630 17.95 15.85 -16.02
N MET A 631 17.99 17.14 -15.66
CA MET A 631 16.90 17.80 -14.94
C MET A 631 15.73 18.16 -15.86
N GLN A 632 15.95 18.43 -17.12
CA GLN A 632 14.86 18.61 -18.08
C GLN A 632 14.03 17.32 -18.20
N GLN A 633 14.68 16.16 -18.33
CA GLN A 633 13.98 14.89 -18.41
C GLN A 633 13.22 14.59 -17.11
N ALA A 634 13.82 14.90 -15.94
CA ALA A 634 13.16 14.78 -14.63
C ALA A 634 11.90 15.65 -14.56
N ALA A 635 11.98 16.90 -14.98
CA ALA A 635 10.84 17.83 -15.03
C ALA A 635 9.68 17.28 -15.89
N GLY A 636 10.00 16.77 -17.10
CA GLY A 636 9.00 16.12 -17.95
C GLY A 636 8.38 14.87 -17.34
N MET A 637 9.15 14.07 -16.58
CA MET A 637 8.62 12.92 -15.85
C MET A 637 7.66 13.35 -14.74
N TYR A 638 7.96 14.40 -13.96
CA TYR A 638 7.02 14.96 -12.98
C TYR A 638 5.73 15.43 -13.64
N ASN A 639 5.83 16.09 -14.79
CA ASN A 639 4.66 16.55 -15.54
C ASN A 639 3.78 15.38 -16.01
N THR A 640 4.39 14.27 -16.41
CA THR A 640 3.68 13.03 -16.77
C THR A 640 3.00 12.42 -15.56
N LEU A 641 3.73 12.21 -14.47
CA LEU A 641 3.26 11.51 -13.28
C LEU A 641 2.15 12.28 -12.54
N LEU A 642 2.17 13.61 -12.55
CA LEU A 642 1.11 14.42 -11.94
C LEU A 642 -0.22 14.40 -12.72
N GLN A 643 -0.21 13.93 -13.96
CA GLN A 643 -1.43 13.67 -14.74
C GLN A 643 -1.97 12.24 -14.53
N ALA A 644 -1.29 11.42 -13.73
CA ALA A 644 -1.55 9.98 -13.61
C ALA A 644 -1.86 9.54 -12.17
N ASP A 645 -2.34 8.32 -12.04
CA ASP A 645 -2.77 7.71 -10.76
C ASP A 645 -1.72 6.75 -10.16
N ASP A 646 -0.68 6.42 -10.92
CA ASP A 646 0.33 5.46 -10.49
C ASP A 646 1.27 6.07 -9.44
N PRO A 647 1.68 5.31 -8.42
CA PRO A 647 2.77 5.72 -7.53
C PRO A 647 4.10 5.65 -8.27
N ALA A 648 5.01 6.59 -7.97
CA ALA A 648 6.28 6.66 -8.67
C ALA A 648 7.46 7.01 -7.76
N LEU A 649 8.63 6.50 -8.12
CA LEU A 649 9.93 6.87 -7.59
C LEU A 649 10.72 7.56 -8.71
N VAL A 650 11.09 8.81 -8.49
CA VAL A 650 11.95 9.58 -9.41
C VAL A 650 13.32 9.76 -8.78
N ILE A 651 14.35 9.19 -9.43
CA ILE A 651 15.74 9.25 -8.96
C ILE A 651 16.48 10.28 -9.80
N GLU A 652 16.52 11.50 -9.32
CA GLU A 652 17.19 12.61 -9.99
C GLU A 652 18.71 12.44 -10.02
N CYS A 653 19.34 12.83 -11.14
CA CYS A 653 20.80 12.84 -11.27
C CYS A 653 21.43 13.84 -10.31
N LEU A 654 22.15 13.39 -9.29
CA LEU A 654 22.71 14.25 -8.27
C LEU A 654 23.63 15.34 -8.87
N ASN A 655 24.52 14.96 -9.80
CA ASN A 655 25.40 15.92 -10.47
C ASN A 655 24.68 16.81 -11.51
N GLY A 656 23.48 16.45 -11.92
CA GLY A 656 22.65 17.21 -12.86
C GLY A 656 22.22 18.59 -12.35
N TYR A 657 22.10 18.77 -11.04
CA TYR A 657 21.68 20.03 -10.45
C TYR A 657 22.59 21.23 -10.83
N ARG A 658 23.88 20.99 -11.05
CA ARG A 658 24.87 21.99 -11.43
C ARG A 658 25.26 21.91 -12.90
N SER A 659 24.79 20.90 -13.64
CA SER A 659 25.00 20.80 -15.09
C SER A 659 24.22 21.89 -15.81
N LYS A 660 24.81 22.43 -16.89
CA LYS A 660 24.14 23.45 -17.68
C LYS A 660 23.23 22.80 -18.70
N GLU A 661 21.95 23.19 -18.65
CA GLU A 661 20.91 22.75 -19.56
C GLU A 661 20.19 23.99 -20.13
N ARG A 662 19.62 23.83 -21.33
CA ARG A 662 18.83 24.89 -21.95
C ARG A 662 17.49 25.03 -21.26
N MET A 663 17.10 26.25 -20.86
CA MET A 663 15.84 26.49 -20.15
C MET A 663 14.63 26.21 -21.06
N PRO A 664 13.72 25.28 -20.72
CA PRO A 664 12.48 25.07 -21.46
C PRO A 664 11.53 26.28 -21.39
N ALA A 665 10.80 26.55 -22.47
CA ALA A 665 9.79 27.58 -22.51
C ALA A 665 8.41 27.12 -22.00
N ASN A 666 8.11 25.83 -22.08
CA ASN A 666 6.83 25.21 -21.71
C ASN A 666 6.92 24.39 -20.40
N LEU A 667 7.54 24.98 -19.37
CA LEU A 667 7.62 24.38 -18.03
C LEU A 667 6.22 24.03 -17.49
N GLY A 668 6.13 22.85 -16.85
CA GLY A 668 4.86 22.29 -16.34
C GLY A 668 3.92 21.77 -17.43
N GLU A 669 4.38 21.63 -18.69
CA GLU A 669 3.56 21.18 -19.84
C GLU A 669 4.19 20.04 -20.62
N PHE A 670 5.49 20.10 -20.93
CA PHE A 670 6.15 19.02 -21.66
C PHE A 670 6.20 17.75 -20.81
N THR A 671 6.10 16.60 -21.48
CA THR A 671 6.02 15.28 -20.82
C THR A 671 7.08 14.34 -21.36
N VAL A 672 7.45 13.36 -20.53
CA VAL A 672 8.32 12.25 -20.93
C VAL A 672 7.51 10.96 -20.80
N PRO A 673 7.39 10.16 -21.88
CA PRO A 673 6.61 8.94 -21.85
C PRO A 673 7.25 7.87 -20.94
N ILE A 674 6.42 7.19 -20.15
CA ILE A 674 6.83 6.15 -19.21
C ILE A 674 6.95 4.80 -19.91
N GLY A 675 8.05 4.10 -19.63
CA GLY A 675 8.32 2.78 -20.21
C GLY A 675 8.76 2.79 -21.70
N ILE A 676 9.18 3.95 -22.20
CA ILE A 676 9.65 4.08 -23.58
C ILE A 676 11.08 4.62 -23.57
N PRO A 677 12.09 3.80 -23.94
CA PRO A 677 13.47 4.25 -24.08
C PRO A 677 13.67 5.27 -25.19
N GLU A 678 14.70 6.07 -25.10
CA GLU A 678 15.10 7.03 -26.14
C GLU A 678 16.38 6.60 -26.83
N VAL A 679 16.35 6.49 -28.16
CA VAL A 679 17.57 6.41 -28.98
C VAL A 679 18.12 7.82 -29.08
N VAL A 680 19.13 8.12 -28.31
CA VAL A 680 19.77 9.47 -28.28
C VAL A 680 20.78 9.64 -29.42
N ARG A 681 21.36 8.54 -29.87
CA ARG A 681 22.28 8.47 -30.96
C ARG A 681 22.06 7.18 -31.74
N GLU A 682 21.83 7.31 -33.02
CA GLU A 682 21.80 6.17 -33.94
C GLU A 682 23.21 5.63 -34.18
N GLY A 683 23.32 4.31 -34.41
CA GLY A 683 24.57 3.62 -34.70
C GLY A 683 24.35 2.22 -35.24
N ASN A 684 25.43 1.55 -35.72
CA ASN A 684 25.32 0.27 -36.40
C ASN A 684 26.20 -0.84 -35.83
N ASP A 685 27.19 -0.54 -34.97
CA ASP A 685 28.18 -1.53 -34.54
C ASP A 685 27.84 -2.20 -33.20
N ILE A 686 27.21 -1.47 -32.29
CA ILE A 686 26.85 -1.95 -30.94
C ILE A 686 25.71 -1.14 -30.36
N THR A 687 24.77 -1.81 -29.66
CA THR A 687 23.78 -1.19 -28.82
C THR A 687 24.35 -0.98 -27.42
N LEU A 688 24.47 0.27 -27.01
CA LEU A 688 24.94 0.69 -25.70
C LEU A 688 23.75 1.24 -24.89
N VAL A 689 23.37 0.56 -23.81
CA VAL A 689 22.23 0.92 -22.98
C VAL A 689 22.71 1.43 -21.63
N SER A 690 22.18 2.55 -21.19
CA SER A 690 22.43 3.09 -19.84
C SER A 690 21.26 3.95 -19.37
N TYR A 691 21.36 4.51 -18.16
CA TYR A 691 20.37 5.37 -17.54
C TYR A 691 21.00 6.36 -16.54
N GLY A 692 20.23 7.35 -16.10
CA GLY A 692 20.64 8.28 -15.05
C GLY A 692 21.96 9.00 -15.38
N SER A 693 22.75 9.30 -14.35
CA SER A 693 24.04 9.99 -14.51
C SER A 693 25.05 9.23 -15.36
N THR A 694 25.01 7.90 -15.35
CA THR A 694 25.94 7.03 -16.11
C THR A 694 25.73 7.19 -17.61
N PHE A 695 24.53 7.58 -18.05
CA PHE A 695 24.27 7.88 -19.44
C PHE A 695 25.21 8.96 -20.01
N THR A 696 25.52 10.01 -19.22
CA THR A 696 26.45 11.06 -19.66
C THR A 696 27.88 10.53 -19.88
N ILE A 697 28.31 9.53 -19.11
CA ILE A 697 29.58 8.84 -19.28
C ILE A 697 29.57 8.08 -20.61
N CYS A 698 28.49 7.34 -20.88
CA CYS A 698 28.31 6.60 -22.12
C CYS A 698 28.26 7.51 -23.35
N ALA A 699 27.61 8.68 -23.26
CA ALA A 699 27.57 9.65 -24.37
C ALA A 699 28.96 10.16 -24.76
N ARG A 700 29.78 10.55 -23.77
CA ARG A 700 31.15 10.97 -23.96
C ARG A 700 32.04 9.85 -24.48
N ALA A 701 31.81 8.61 -24.05
CA ALA A 701 32.52 7.44 -24.57
C ALA A 701 32.15 7.18 -26.05
N ALA A 702 30.87 7.32 -26.41
CA ALA A 702 30.39 7.18 -27.76
C ALA A 702 31.02 8.22 -28.72
N GLU A 703 31.25 9.46 -28.27
CA GLU A 703 31.98 10.48 -29.01
C GLU A 703 33.42 10.02 -29.31
N ARG A 704 34.15 9.53 -28.31
CA ARG A 704 35.52 9.02 -28.46
C ARG A 704 35.60 7.78 -29.37
N LEU A 705 34.58 6.90 -29.28
CA LEU A 705 34.49 5.70 -30.09
C LEU A 705 34.28 6.03 -31.58
N GLN A 706 33.56 7.10 -31.88
CA GLN A 706 33.40 7.60 -33.26
C GLN A 706 34.74 7.98 -33.90
N ASP A 707 35.62 8.63 -33.12
CA ASP A 707 36.96 8.96 -33.58
C ASP A 707 37.81 7.72 -33.89
N LEU A 708 37.46 6.58 -33.29
CA LEU A 708 38.06 5.27 -33.52
C LEU A 708 37.37 4.45 -34.62
N GLY A 709 36.34 5.01 -35.24
CA GLY A 709 35.58 4.36 -36.32
C GLY A 709 34.56 3.34 -35.83
N ILE A 710 34.12 3.40 -34.56
CA ILE A 710 33.07 2.55 -34.00
C ILE A 710 31.79 3.37 -33.86
N ASP A 711 30.73 2.90 -34.51
CA ASP A 711 29.44 3.56 -34.60
C ASP A 711 28.45 2.99 -33.56
N VAL A 712 28.34 3.69 -32.40
CA VAL A 712 27.54 3.26 -31.24
C VAL A 712 26.13 3.75 -31.36
N GLU A 713 25.14 2.84 -31.28
CA GLU A 713 23.76 3.18 -30.98
C GLU A 713 23.58 3.34 -29.46
N LEU A 714 23.30 4.57 -29.03
CA LEU A 714 23.20 4.90 -27.61
C LEU A 714 21.75 5.07 -27.21
N ILE A 715 21.29 4.23 -26.24
CA ILE A 715 19.91 4.18 -25.78
C ILE A 715 19.85 4.54 -24.29
N ASP A 716 18.99 5.53 -23.97
CA ASP A 716 18.62 5.90 -22.61
C ASP A 716 17.37 5.13 -22.19
N ALA A 717 17.48 4.31 -21.14
CA ALA A 717 16.36 3.51 -20.65
C ALA A 717 15.23 4.36 -20.05
N ARG A 718 15.51 5.55 -19.51
CA ARG A 718 14.58 6.51 -18.90
C ARG A 718 13.82 5.97 -17.70
N THR A 719 13.25 4.77 -17.81
CA THR A 719 12.47 4.09 -16.76
C THR A 719 12.90 2.63 -16.65
N LEU A 720 12.91 2.13 -15.43
CA LEU A 720 13.24 0.72 -15.15
C LEU A 720 12.00 -0.11 -14.76
N LEU A 721 10.95 0.52 -14.24
CA LEU A 721 9.64 -0.07 -14.01
C LEU A 721 8.56 0.92 -14.46
N PRO A 722 7.75 0.59 -15.46
CA PRO A 722 7.92 -0.50 -16.41
C PRO A 722 9.13 -0.27 -17.33
N PHE A 723 9.73 -1.36 -17.81
CA PHE A 723 10.88 -1.31 -18.70
C PHE A 723 10.45 -1.50 -20.16
N ASP A 724 11.04 -0.74 -21.08
CA ASP A 724 11.00 -0.87 -22.55
C ASP A 724 9.77 -1.60 -23.14
N ARG A 725 8.60 -1.01 -22.97
CA ARG A 725 7.31 -1.55 -23.44
C ARG A 725 7.24 -1.66 -24.98
N THR A 726 8.11 -0.97 -25.66
CA THR A 726 8.17 -0.91 -27.14
C THR A 726 9.17 -1.89 -27.73
N HIS A 727 9.92 -2.61 -26.90
CA HIS A 727 11.00 -3.51 -27.31
C HIS A 727 12.08 -2.80 -28.15
N ARG A 728 12.29 -1.51 -27.90
CA ARG A 728 13.21 -0.65 -28.65
C ARG A 728 14.65 -1.17 -28.63
N ILE A 729 15.07 -1.75 -27.49
CA ILE A 729 16.43 -2.28 -27.35
C ILE A 729 16.59 -3.55 -28.16
N ALA A 730 15.63 -4.46 -28.16
CA ALA A 730 15.65 -5.66 -28.99
C ALA A 730 15.56 -5.31 -30.50
N GLU A 731 14.82 -4.26 -30.88
CA GLU A 731 14.79 -3.72 -32.24
C GLU A 731 16.16 -3.21 -32.64
N SER A 732 16.87 -2.49 -31.80
CA SER A 732 18.26 -2.04 -32.03
C SER A 732 19.21 -3.21 -32.26
N LEU A 733 19.07 -4.31 -31.53
CA LEU A 733 19.90 -5.51 -31.71
C LEU A 733 19.75 -6.17 -33.06
N GLN A 734 18.61 -6.03 -33.73
CA GLN A 734 18.46 -6.54 -35.12
C GLN A 734 19.42 -5.87 -36.11
N LYS A 735 19.86 -4.66 -35.78
CA LYS A 735 20.79 -3.86 -36.58
C LYS A 735 22.24 -4.03 -36.13
N THR A 736 22.48 -3.94 -34.82
CA THR A 736 23.83 -3.83 -34.25
C THR A 736 24.46 -5.17 -33.89
N ASN A 737 23.64 -6.19 -33.60
CA ASN A 737 24.02 -7.56 -33.21
C ASN A 737 24.92 -7.68 -31.95
N ARG A 738 25.14 -6.59 -31.22
CA ARG A 738 25.98 -6.53 -30.01
C ARG A 738 25.31 -5.71 -28.92
N LEU A 739 25.43 -6.15 -27.66
CA LEU A 739 24.84 -5.49 -26.51
C LEU A 739 25.88 -5.23 -25.42
N LEU A 740 25.93 -3.97 -24.97
CA LEU A 740 26.58 -3.57 -23.73
C LEU A 740 25.60 -2.78 -22.85
N VAL A 741 25.40 -3.23 -21.61
CA VAL A 741 24.66 -2.47 -20.60
C VAL A 741 25.64 -1.88 -19.59
N VAL A 742 25.59 -0.56 -19.41
CA VAL A 742 26.45 0.16 -18.45
C VAL A 742 25.63 0.64 -17.28
N ASP A 743 26.03 0.25 -16.09
CA ASP A 743 25.29 0.41 -14.85
C ASP A 743 26.20 0.94 -13.74
N GLU A 744 25.68 1.87 -12.94
CA GLU A 744 26.40 2.41 -11.78
C GLU A 744 26.23 1.54 -10.52
N ASP A 745 25.32 0.57 -10.54
CA ASP A 745 25.12 -0.40 -9.46
C ASP A 745 26.21 -1.49 -9.49
N VAL A 746 26.32 -2.25 -8.42
CA VAL A 746 27.21 -3.41 -8.33
C VAL A 746 26.76 -4.54 -9.27
N PRO A 747 27.60 -5.54 -9.57
CA PRO A 747 27.19 -6.70 -10.36
C PRO A 747 25.94 -7.37 -9.78
N GLY A 748 24.96 -7.64 -10.62
CA GLY A 748 23.66 -8.17 -10.18
C GLY A 748 22.61 -7.09 -9.88
N GLY A 749 22.92 -5.81 -10.12
CA GLY A 749 22.01 -4.68 -10.00
C GLY A 749 21.05 -4.52 -11.17
N ALA A 750 20.75 -3.27 -11.55
CA ALA A 750 19.83 -2.97 -12.65
C ALA A 750 20.25 -3.59 -13.98
N SER A 751 21.56 -3.71 -14.25
CA SER A 751 22.07 -4.34 -15.47
C SER A 751 21.65 -5.81 -15.61
N ALA A 752 21.56 -6.56 -14.52
CA ALA A 752 21.06 -7.94 -14.55
C ALA A 752 19.59 -8.00 -14.95
N TYR A 753 18.78 -7.10 -14.39
CA TYR A 753 17.38 -6.95 -14.75
C TYR A 753 17.21 -6.57 -16.22
N ILE A 754 17.94 -5.55 -16.70
CA ILE A 754 17.91 -5.11 -18.10
C ILE A 754 18.28 -6.27 -19.04
N MET A 755 19.35 -7.01 -18.71
CA MET A 755 19.78 -8.18 -19.52
C MET A 755 18.68 -9.24 -19.60
N GLN A 756 18.03 -9.58 -18.49
CA GLN A 756 16.93 -10.54 -18.51
C GLN A 756 15.77 -10.04 -19.39
N GLN A 757 15.36 -8.79 -19.21
CA GLN A 757 14.27 -8.21 -20.00
C GLN A 757 14.58 -8.23 -21.51
N VAL A 758 15.77 -7.81 -21.90
CA VAL A 758 16.15 -7.73 -23.31
C VAL A 758 16.37 -9.10 -23.93
N LEU A 759 17.11 -9.97 -23.25
CA LEU A 759 17.54 -11.25 -23.84
C LEU A 759 16.47 -12.33 -23.78
N GLU A 760 15.76 -12.45 -22.63
CA GLU A 760 14.76 -13.50 -22.40
C GLU A 760 13.35 -13.03 -22.79
N GLU A 761 12.86 -11.94 -22.19
CA GLU A 761 11.46 -11.51 -22.35
C GLU A 761 11.21 -10.91 -23.74
N GLN A 762 12.14 -10.14 -24.29
CA GLN A 762 12.06 -9.53 -25.62
C GLN A 762 12.71 -10.37 -26.73
N ASN A 763 13.22 -11.57 -26.41
CA ASN A 763 13.89 -12.47 -27.35
C ASN A 763 15.12 -11.86 -28.06
N GLY A 764 15.78 -10.88 -27.43
CA GLY A 764 16.96 -10.19 -27.98
C GLY A 764 18.16 -11.12 -28.25
N TYR A 765 18.24 -12.24 -27.53
CA TYR A 765 19.28 -13.26 -27.68
C TYR A 765 19.42 -13.75 -29.13
N HIS A 766 18.34 -13.85 -29.91
CA HIS A 766 18.34 -14.33 -31.28
C HIS A 766 19.10 -13.43 -32.25
N TRP A 767 19.40 -12.20 -31.90
CA TRP A 767 20.04 -11.20 -32.75
C TRP A 767 21.52 -11.00 -32.47
N LEU A 768 22.07 -11.69 -31.45
CA LEU A 768 23.46 -11.51 -31.03
C LEU A 768 24.42 -12.35 -31.88
N ASP A 769 25.50 -11.75 -32.32
CA ASP A 769 26.66 -12.42 -32.94
C ASP A 769 27.94 -12.32 -32.06
N ALA A 770 27.88 -11.65 -30.92
CA ALA A 770 28.89 -11.62 -29.86
C ALA A 770 28.26 -11.84 -28.48
N ALA A 771 29.06 -12.20 -27.49
CA ALA A 771 28.60 -12.35 -26.12
C ALA A 771 28.09 -11.00 -25.57
N PRO A 772 26.82 -10.92 -25.05
CA PRO A 772 26.34 -9.69 -24.42
C PRO A 772 27.15 -9.39 -23.17
N ALA A 773 27.38 -8.11 -22.88
CA ALA A 773 28.26 -7.69 -21.80
C ALA A 773 27.60 -6.68 -20.88
N THR A 774 28.01 -6.69 -19.61
CA THR A 774 27.73 -5.62 -18.64
C THR A 774 29.02 -4.94 -18.22
N LEU A 775 28.92 -3.64 -17.93
CA LEU A 775 29.95 -2.87 -17.26
C LEU A 775 29.33 -2.22 -16.04
N THR A 776 29.75 -2.61 -14.85
CA THR A 776 29.12 -2.24 -13.56
C THR A 776 30.13 -1.57 -12.64
N ALA A 777 29.66 -0.98 -11.54
CA ALA A 777 30.52 -0.64 -10.42
C ALA A 777 31.23 -1.88 -9.87
N LYS A 778 32.29 -1.66 -9.09
CA LYS A 778 32.97 -2.74 -8.36
C LYS A 778 32.09 -3.27 -7.23
N PRO A 779 32.27 -4.55 -6.79
CA PRO A 779 31.40 -5.18 -5.79
C PRO A 779 31.69 -4.69 -4.35
N HIS A 780 31.83 -3.40 -4.18
CA HIS A 780 32.01 -2.72 -2.91
C HIS A 780 31.44 -1.29 -2.99
N ARG A 781 31.18 -0.64 -1.85
CA ARG A 781 30.78 0.77 -1.88
C ARG A 781 31.89 1.64 -2.47
N PRO A 782 31.54 2.70 -3.21
CA PRO A 782 32.52 3.62 -3.77
C PRO A 782 33.41 4.22 -2.65
N ALA A 783 34.69 4.21 -2.89
CA ALA A 783 35.61 4.86 -1.97
C ALA A 783 35.47 6.40 -2.05
N TYR A 784 35.88 7.08 -0.99
CA TYR A 784 35.74 8.53 -0.90
C TYR A 784 36.69 9.29 -1.84
N GLY A 785 36.20 10.39 -2.40
CA GLY A 785 36.95 11.29 -3.24
C GLY A 785 37.03 10.88 -4.70
N THR A 786 37.56 11.75 -5.55
CA THR A 786 37.58 11.61 -7.02
C THR A 786 38.26 10.33 -7.49
N ASP A 787 39.44 9.99 -6.91
CA ASP A 787 40.10 8.73 -7.24
C ASP A 787 39.34 7.51 -6.79
N GLY A 788 38.75 7.59 -5.58
CA GLY A 788 37.87 6.53 -5.08
C GLY A 788 36.67 6.27 -5.95
N ASP A 789 36.00 7.30 -6.43
CA ASP A 789 34.87 7.21 -7.35
C ASP A 789 35.32 6.63 -8.70
N TYR A 790 36.41 7.14 -9.27
CA TYR A 790 36.95 6.70 -10.55
C TYR A 790 37.27 5.19 -10.58
N PHE A 791 37.91 4.68 -9.52
CA PHE A 791 38.26 3.26 -9.43
C PHE A 791 37.13 2.36 -8.93
N SER A 792 36.03 2.93 -8.46
CA SER A 792 34.86 2.17 -7.96
C SER A 792 33.71 2.08 -8.96
N LYS A 793 33.54 3.06 -9.83
CA LYS A 793 32.41 3.17 -10.76
C LYS A 793 32.91 3.20 -12.23
N PRO A 794 32.05 2.88 -13.22
CA PRO A 794 32.41 2.96 -14.62
C PRO A 794 32.92 4.36 -15.02
N SER A 795 34.09 4.44 -15.64
CA SER A 795 34.65 5.64 -16.24
C SER A 795 34.41 5.67 -17.76
N ILE A 796 34.73 6.81 -18.40
CA ILE A 796 34.67 6.92 -19.86
C ILE A 796 35.63 5.92 -20.51
N GLU A 797 36.82 5.77 -19.93
CA GLU A 797 37.85 4.86 -20.40
C GLU A 797 37.39 3.40 -20.31
N ASP A 798 36.78 3.00 -19.18
CA ASP A 798 36.23 1.65 -19.01
C ASP A 798 35.17 1.33 -20.07
N VAL A 799 34.26 2.30 -20.39
CA VAL A 799 33.25 2.13 -21.45
C VAL A 799 33.91 1.97 -22.82
N VAL A 800 34.87 2.83 -23.15
CA VAL A 800 35.59 2.75 -24.45
C VAL A 800 36.30 1.40 -24.60
N GLU A 801 37.05 0.97 -23.58
CA GLU A 801 37.76 -0.31 -23.61
C GLU A 801 36.80 -1.49 -23.73
N LYS A 802 35.69 -1.47 -23.00
CA LYS A 802 34.71 -2.56 -23.02
C LYS A 802 33.99 -2.65 -24.37
N VAL A 803 33.61 -1.51 -24.95
CA VAL A 803 33.00 -1.48 -26.30
C VAL A 803 33.98 -2.03 -27.36
N ILE A 804 35.25 -1.60 -27.32
CA ILE A 804 36.26 -2.12 -28.23
C ILE A 804 36.41 -3.64 -28.11
N ALA A 805 36.40 -4.16 -26.89
CA ALA A 805 36.48 -5.60 -26.63
C ALA A 805 35.29 -6.34 -27.28
N VAL A 806 34.05 -5.89 -27.04
CA VAL A 806 32.83 -6.52 -27.58
C VAL A 806 32.75 -6.43 -29.11
N VAL A 807 33.15 -5.30 -29.68
CA VAL A 807 33.11 -5.12 -31.17
C VAL A 807 34.17 -5.97 -31.88
N ARG A 808 35.25 -6.34 -31.21
CA ARG A 808 36.32 -7.16 -31.76
C ARG A 808 36.14 -8.67 -31.59
N GLU A 809 35.19 -9.09 -30.78
CA GLU A 809 34.76 -10.50 -30.69
C GLU A 809 34.06 -10.96 -31.98
#